data_7ce343e6e416ff88e9265877839d3426
#
_entry.id   7ce343e6e416ff88e9265877839d3426
#
_cell.length_a   1.000
_cell.length_b   1.000
_cell.length_c   1.000
_cell.angle_alpha   90.00
_cell.angle_beta   90.00
_cell.angle_gamma   90.00
#
_symmetry.space_group_name_H-M   'P 1'
#
loop_
_entity.id
_entity.type
_entity.pdbx_description
1 polymer ?
#
loop_
_entity_poly.entity_id
_entity_poly.type
_entity_poly.pdbx_seq_one_letter_code
_entity_poly.pdbx_strand_id
1 'polypeptide(L)'
;MCGIGGVFLADRRQTLDRQLLVNMAAIQSHRGPDGFGVECIDAAGVGFCHARLSIIDLNESRARQPFLSDDRQVLMAHNGEFYDFQRIRADLTAQGVRFSTKSDSEILLRLYQRQGLESTLPLLRGEFAFALFDAVDDCLYLVRDRFGIKPQYWTMTPEGVVFGSELKVLFAHPAVERRFTSEGLFHQLMQTMVPGTTAFAGVHQVQPGHVLKVQRRGDRLEVSESTYWDVDFPRLDQRDSTLTEADHIANVRAALLEAVEMRMVADVPVGCYLSGGIDSCSILGLASAVSQGPVKAFTIGFDDARYDETPIAAEMAEATGAEQDVMRLSGRELYGHMEQTLWHTERTIYNTLAVAKYLMSRHVNNVDYKVVMTGEGSDELFGGYPAFRRDMFLHGLDDLPQSDRQDWESLLQTNNSLVQGAMLAADQVDDPDLDAVVGFTPSCLQPWLACAPLVPDLLADEHRQALAEYSPGKAIAEQLNPQQLEGRHALDKAQYVWIKTMLEGQILTWGGDRVDMANSREARPAFLEHHLAAAAVQVPPELRIKGKTEKYVLREAMAGLLPEVLYKREKFAFMAPPAHTEPEKWAQMKQLADDYLSDEAIDAAGLLSKEGVRALFARHDDPVTTDAERVQMDAVINHLLGVQMLHRMFVAADVPAQAREQADHLGWRVLMPV
;
A
#
# COMPACT_ATOMS: atom_id res chain seq x y z
N MET A 1 -7.18 -5.68 12.22
CA MET A 1 -6.44 -6.27 11.07
C MET A 1 -5.74 -7.55 11.48
N CYS A 2 -5.31 -8.37 10.50
CA CYS A 2 -4.86 -9.72 10.76
C CYS A 2 -3.78 -10.14 9.74
N GLY A 3 -3.33 -11.38 9.84
CA GLY A 3 -2.59 -12.08 8.81
C GLY A 3 -3.37 -13.31 8.38
N ILE A 4 -3.54 -13.54 7.09
CA ILE A 4 -4.15 -14.76 6.54
C ILE A 4 -3.15 -15.51 5.69
N GLY A 5 -3.38 -16.83 5.55
CA GLY A 5 -2.64 -17.69 4.66
C GLY A 5 -3.33 -19.02 4.47
N GLY A 6 -2.88 -19.79 3.50
CA GLY A 6 -3.45 -21.11 3.29
C GLY A 6 -2.91 -21.84 2.07
N VAL A 7 -3.38 -23.07 1.94
CA VAL A 7 -3.03 -24.01 0.88
C VAL A 7 -4.30 -24.62 0.30
N PHE A 8 -4.36 -24.70 -1.03
CA PHE A 8 -5.39 -25.42 -1.77
C PHE A 8 -4.71 -26.43 -2.70
N LEU A 9 -4.73 -27.71 -2.32
CA LEU A 9 -4.07 -28.79 -3.02
C LEU A 9 -4.80 -29.14 -4.32
N ALA A 10 -4.06 -29.40 -5.38
CA ALA A 10 -4.60 -29.88 -6.64
C ALA A 10 -5.15 -31.30 -6.52
N ASP A 11 -4.42 -32.19 -5.84
CA ASP A 11 -4.84 -33.57 -5.61
C ASP A 11 -5.41 -33.72 -4.18
N ARG A 12 -6.71 -34.00 -4.08
CA ARG A 12 -7.42 -34.24 -2.80
C ARG A 12 -6.91 -35.45 -2.00
N ARG A 13 -6.16 -36.38 -2.63
CA ARG A 13 -5.58 -37.53 -1.96
C ARG A 13 -4.35 -37.20 -1.15
N GLN A 14 -3.73 -36.06 -1.40
CA GLN A 14 -2.62 -35.56 -0.60
C GLN A 14 -3.13 -35.10 0.77
N THR A 15 -2.29 -35.28 1.78
CA THR A 15 -2.59 -34.87 3.15
C THR A 15 -2.10 -33.44 3.39
N LEU A 16 -2.97 -32.59 3.92
CA LEU A 16 -2.59 -31.26 4.37
C LEU A 16 -1.63 -31.32 5.55
N ASP A 17 -0.53 -30.61 5.47
CA ASP A 17 0.35 -30.37 6.60
C ASP A 17 -0.19 -29.24 7.48
N ARG A 18 -0.88 -29.62 8.56
CA ARG A 18 -1.43 -28.65 9.52
C ARG A 18 -0.36 -27.87 10.26
N GLN A 19 0.84 -28.47 10.48
CA GLN A 19 1.94 -27.75 11.12
C GLN A 19 2.50 -26.68 10.20
N LEU A 20 2.55 -26.92 8.90
CA LEU A 20 2.90 -25.89 7.92
C LEU A 20 1.96 -24.68 8.01
N LEU A 21 0.65 -24.90 8.13
CA LEU A 21 -0.32 -23.80 8.30
C LEU A 21 -0.08 -23.02 9.61
N VAL A 22 0.31 -23.70 10.69
CA VAL A 22 0.71 -23.03 11.94
C VAL A 22 1.98 -22.21 11.73
N ASN A 23 2.97 -22.72 11.01
CA ASN A 23 4.21 -22.01 10.69
C ASN A 23 3.93 -20.77 9.83
N MET A 24 3.03 -20.89 8.84
CA MET A 24 2.56 -19.76 8.01
C MET A 24 1.84 -18.69 8.84
N ALA A 25 1.06 -19.07 9.86
CA ALA A 25 0.48 -18.12 10.79
C ALA A 25 1.55 -17.44 11.65
N ALA A 26 2.53 -18.23 12.16
CA ALA A 26 3.54 -17.74 13.09
C ALA A 26 4.50 -16.73 12.47
N ILE A 27 4.93 -16.91 11.22
CA ILE A 27 5.86 -15.99 10.56
C ILE A 27 5.26 -14.59 10.33
N GLN A 28 3.93 -14.49 10.36
CA GLN A 28 3.19 -13.21 10.29
C GLN A 28 2.54 -12.81 11.63
N SER A 29 3.00 -13.36 12.76
CA SER A 29 2.45 -13.06 14.10
C SER A 29 2.51 -11.58 14.48
N HIS A 30 3.46 -10.82 13.93
CA HIS A 30 3.52 -9.36 14.06
C HIS A 30 2.27 -8.64 13.52
N ARG A 31 1.56 -9.21 12.57
CA ARG A 31 0.27 -8.69 12.08
C ARG A 31 -0.86 -8.92 13.08
N GLY A 32 -0.80 -10.02 13.80
CA GLY A 32 -1.85 -10.41 14.73
C GLY A 32 -1.33 -11.21 15.92
N PRO A 33 -0.83 -10.51 16.96
CA PRO A 33 -0.23 -11.15 18.14
C PRO A 33 -1.25 -11.69 19.13
N ASP A 34 -2.53 -11.32 19.01
CA ASP A 34 -3.56 -11.62 20.02
C ASP A 34 -4.06 -13.08 19.93
N GLY A 35 -3.66 -13.83 18.92
CA GLY A 35 -4.00 -15.23 18.78
C GLY A 35 -3.85 -15.77 17.37
N PHE A 36 -4.04 -17.07 17.20
CA PHE A 36 -4.00 -17.72 15.88
C PHE A 36 -5.08 -18.77 15.73
N GLY A 37 -5.37 -19.15 14.48
CA GLY A 37 -6.24 -20.25 14.14
C GLY A 37 -5.82 -20.97 12.88
N VAL A 38 -6.13 -22.26 12.84
CA VAL A 38 -5.99 -23.12 11.67
C VAL A 38 -7.27 -23.93 11.53
N GLU A 39 -7.85 -23.95 10.33
CA GLU A 39 -9.02 -24.75 10.01
C GLU A 39 -8.83 -25.40 8.63
N CYS A 40 -9.34 -26.63 8.48
CA CYS A 40 -9.17 -27.42 7.27
C CYS A 40 -10.46 -28.13 6.88
N ILE A 41 -10.65 -28.28 5.57
CA ILE A 41 -11.59 -29.25 4.97
C ILE A 41 -10.76 -30.32 4.28
N ASP A 42 -10.32 -31.33 5.05
CA ASP A 42 -9.37 -32.36 4.59
C ASP A 42 -9.85 -33.09 3.34
N ALA A 43 -11.15 -33.41 3.26
CA ALA A 43 -11.75 -34.03 2.09
C ALA A 43 -11.66 -33.20 0.81
N ALA A 44 -11.45 -31.91 0.94
CA ALA A 44 -11.24 -30.97 -0.18
C ALA A 44 -9.77 -30.62 -0.39
N GLY A 45 -8.87 -31.02 0.50
CA GLY A 45 -7.44 -30.66 0.43
C GLY A 45 -7.24 -29.14 0.57
N VAL A 46 -8.00 -28.48 1.42
CA VAL A 46 -7.89 -27.04 1.69
C VAL A 46 -7.68 -26.77 3.16
N GLY A 47 -6.77 -25.86 3.46
CA GLY A 47 -6.51 -25.42 4.84
C GLY A 47 -6.10 -23.97 4.87
N PHE A 48 -6.67 -23.21 5.81
CA PHE A 48 -6.39 -21.80 6.05
C PHE A 48 -5.78 -21.60 7.43
N CYS A 49 -4.96 -20.56 7.56
CA CYS A 49 -4.43 -20.08 8.81
C CYS A 49 -4.71 -18.58 8.98
N HIS A 50 -4.70 -18.15 10.23
CA HIS A 50 -5.01 -16.77 10.60
C HIS A 50 -4.19 -16.35 11.82
N ALA A 51 -3.57 -15.16 11.78
CA ALA A 51 -2.95 -14.48 12.90
C ALA A 51 -3.82 -13.25 13.23
N ARG A 52 -4.34 -13.17 14.47
CA ARG A 52 -5.41 -12.23 14.83
C ARG A 52 -4.88 -10.99 15.56
N LEU A 53 -5.29 -9.81 15.10
CA LEU A 53 -5.28 -8.57 15.87
C LEU A 53 -6.73 -8.21 16.26
N SER A 54 -7.01 -8.19 17.56
CA SER A 54 -8.36 -7.97 18.08
C SER A 54 -8.67 -6.49 18.18
N ILE A 55 -9.57 -6.01 17.33
CA ILE A 55 -10.06 -4.62 17.26
C ILE A 55 -11.57 -4.59 17.47
N ILE A 56 -12.33 -5.44 16.78
CA ILE A 56 -13.77 -5.64 16.95
C ILE A 56 -14.00 -7.06 17.49
N ASP A 57 -14.87 -7.18 18.49
CA ASP A 57 -15.12 -8.40 19.29
C ASP A 57 -13.85 -8.94 19.95
N LEU A 58 -13.46 -8.36 21.09
CA LEU A 58 -12.24 -8.73 21.83
C LEU A 58 -12.28 -10.14 22.43
N ASN A 59 -13.34 -10.93 22.21
CA ASN A 59 -13.44 -12.29 22.69
C ASN A 59 -12.67 -13.25 21.76
N GLU A 60 -11.47 -13.67 22.20
CA GLU A 60 -10.56 -14.52 21.41
C GLU A 60 -11.15 -15.86 21.00
N SER A 61 -11.87 -16.54 21.87
CA SER A 61 -12.37 -17.87 21.58
C SER A 61 -13.51 -17.86 20.56
N ARG A 62 -14.36 -16.82 20.61
CA ARG A 62 -15.57 -16.74 19.79
C ARG A 62 -15.30 -16.12 18.42
N ALA A 63 -14.46 -15.07 18.35
CA ALA A 63 -14.16 -14.37 17.12
C ALA A 63 -12.89 -14.90 16.41
N ARG A 64 -12.45 -16.10 16.77
CA ARG A 64 -11.31 -16.78 16.17
C ARG A 64 -11.62 -17.15 14.72
N GLN A 65 -10.67 -16.85 13.84
CA GLN A 65 -10.70 -17.26 12.44
C GLN A 65 -9.63 -18.34 12.19
N PRO A 66 -9.71 -19.13 11.08
CA PRO A 66 -10.71 -19.08 10.01
C PRO A 66 -12.13 -19.49 10.46
N PHE A 67 -13.17 -18.92 9.83
CA PHE A 67 -14.54 -19.34 10.04
C PHE A 67 -14.91 -20.50 9.13
N LEU A 68 -15.53 -21.51 9.71
CA LEU A 68 -16.12 -22.63 8.98
C LEU A 68 -17.64 -22.57 9.15
N SER A 69 -18.39 -22.68 8.04
CA SER A 69 -19.84 -22.70 8.08
C SER A 69 -20.38 -23.90 8.87
N ASP A 70 -21.61 -23.79 9.38
CA ASP A 70 -22.25 -24.82 10.22
C ASP A 70 -22.35 -26.18 9.50
N ASP A 71 -22.55 -26.16 8.17
CA ASP A 71 -22.58 -27.32 7.28
C ASP A 71 -21.19 -27.77 6.81
N ARG A 72 -20.11 -27.07 7.24
CA ARG A 72 -18.70 -27.30 6.88
C ARG A 72 -18.41 -27.25 5.37
N GLN A 73 -19.23 -26.53 4.60
CA GLN A 73 -19.06 -26.39 3.16
C GLN A 73 -18.27 -25.14 2.78
N VAL A 74 -18.26 -24.08 3.61
CA VAL A 74 -17.58 -22.83 3.34
C VAL A 74 -16.53 -22.56 4.42
N LEU A 75 -15.27 -22.38 3.99
CA LEU A 75 -14.15 -21.99 4.84
C LEU A 75 -13.73 -20.57 4.45
N MET A 76 -13.55 -19.67 5.44
CA MET A 76 -13.25 -18.27 5.19
C MET A 76 -12.24 -17.71 6.19
N ALA A 77 -11.26 -16.95 5.68
CA ALA A 77 -10.32 -16.13 6.48
C ALA A 77 -10.30 -14.70 5.94
N HIS A 78 -10.35 -13.72 6.84
CA HIS A 78 -10.45 -12.30 6.52
C HIS A 78 -9.36 -11.51 7.25
N ASN A 79 -8.69 -10.62 6.52
CA ASN A 79 -7.78 -9.60 7.00
C ASN A 79 -8.33 -8.23 6.62
N GLY A 80 -8.82 -7.48 7.58
CA GLY A 80 -9.39 -6.15 7.34
C GLY A 80 -10.53 -5.80 8.28
N GLU A 81 -11.33 -4.83 7.88
CA GLU A 81 -12.52 -4.33 8.58
C GLU A 81 -13.66 -4.07 7.60
N PHE A 82 -14.87 -4.50 7.97
CA PHE A 82 -16.12 -4.14 7.29
C PHE A 82 -16.85 -3.10 8.13
N TYR A 83 -16.85 -1.84 7.69
CA TYR A 83 -17.32 -0.72 8.50
C TYR A 83 -18.83 -0.65 8.68
N ASP A 84 -19.63 -1.05 7.70
CA ASP A 84 -21.11 -1.04 7.78
C ASP A 84 -21.69 -2.36 8.32
N PHE A 85 -20.89 -3.13 9.03
CA PHE A 85 -21.28 -4.47 9.48
C PHE A 85 -22.48 -4.48 10.42
N GLN A 86 -22.68 -3.46 11.23
CA GLN A 86 -23.78 -3.39 12.20
C GLN A 86 -25.14 -3.34 11.49
N ARG A 87 -25.27 -2.51 10.44
CA ARG A 87 -26.49 -2.44 9.62
C ARG A 87 -26.72 -3.76 8.89
N ILE A 88 -25.71 -4.30 8.22
CA ILE A 88 -25.80 -5.59 7.51
C ILE A 88 -26.22 -6.71 8.46
N ARG A 89 -25.62 -6.76 9.65
CA ARG A 89 -25.98 -7.73 10.71
C ARG A 89 -27.44 -7.59 11.15
N ALA A 90 -27.91 -6.36 11.36
CA ALA A 90 -29.30 -6.11 11.73
C ALA A 90 -30.27 -6.58 10.64
N ASP A 91 -29.98 -6.26 9.39
CA ASP A 91 -30.79 -6.66 8.22
C ASP A 91 -30.84 -8.19 8.06
N LEU A 92 -29.72 -8.88 8.19
CA LEU A 92 -29.67 -10.34 8.12
C LEU A 92 -30.36 -11.01 9.32
N THR A 93 -30.21 -10.43 10.52
CA THR A 93 -30.87 -10.94 11.72
C THR A 93 -32.41 -10.83 11.60
N ALA A 94 -32.91 -9.71 11.06
CA ALA A 94 -34.34 -9.52 10.79
C ALA A 94 -34.90 -10.57 9.78
N GLN A 95 -34.02 -11.11 8.93
CA GLN A 95 -34.29 -12.17 7.98
C GLN A 95 -34.07 -13.59 8.54
N GLY A 96 -33.80 -13.71 9.86
CA GLY A 96 -33.66 -14.99 10.56
C GLY A 96 -32.24 -15.57 10.56
N VAL A 97 -31.22 -14.86 10.05
CA VAL A 97 -29.83 -15.30 10.11
C VAL A 97 -29.28 -15.20 11.54
N ARG A 98 -28.62 -16.25 12.00
CA ARG A 98 -28.00 -16.31 13.32
C ARG A 98 -26.48 -16.02 13.18
N PHE A 99 -25.95 -15.26 14.11
CA PHE A 99 -24.54 -14.96 14.22
C PHE A 99 -23.95 -15.62 15.47
N SER A 100 -22.74 -16.12 15.36
CA SER A 100 -21.99 -16.77 16.45
C SER A 100 -21.06 -15.81 17.18
N THR A 101 -20.64 -14.72 16.51
CA THR A 101 -19.70 -13.71 17.00
C THR A 101 -20.32 -12.32 16.98
N LYS A 102 -19.59 -11.34 17.53
CA LYS A 102 -19.86 -9.92 17.32
C LYS A 102 -18.93 -9.29 16.27
N SER A 103 -17.97 -10.09 15.73
CA SER A 103 -17.01 -9.63 14.72
C SER A 103 -17.73 -9.16 13.46
N ASP A 104 -17.20 -8.12 12.84
CA ASP A 104 -17.55 -7.64 11.52
C ASP A 104 -17.35 -8.72 10.45
N SER A 105 -16.27 -9.50 10.57
CA SER A 105 -15.85 -10.52 9.59
C SER A 105 -16.92 -11.59 9.32
N GLU A 106 -17.75 -11.94 10.32
CA GLU A 106 -18.79 -12.99 10.15
C GLU A 106 -19.86 -12.58 9.13
N ILE A 107 -20.08 -11.27 8.89
CA ILE A 107 -21.07 -10.82 7.89
C ILE A 107 -20.75 -11.36 6.50
N LEU A 108 -19.47 -11.45 6.14
CA LEU A 108 -19.05 -11.96 4.84
C LEU A 108 -19.50 -13.40 4.63
N LEU A 109 -19.26 -14.28 5.63
CA LEU A 109 -19.69 -15.68 5.56
C LEU A 109 -21.22 -15.79 5.38
N ARG A 110 -21.97 -15.01 6.15
CA ARG A 110 -23.44 -15.06 6.13
C ARG A 110 -24.04 -14.47 4.84
N LEU A 111 -23.46 -13.39 4.31
CA LEU A 111 -23.83 -12.83 3.00
C LEU A 111 -23.54 -13.83 1.88
N TYR A 112 -22.31 -14.41 1.86
CA TYR A 112 -21.93 -15.39 0.86
C TYR A 112 -22.88 -16.60 0.83
N GLN A 113 -23.15 -17.20 1.99
CA GLN A 113 -24.07 -18.34 2.09
C GLN A 113 -25.48 -18.03 1.56
N ARG A 114 -25.90 -16.76 1.63
CA ARG A 114 -27.25 -16.36 1.23
C ARG A 114 -27.36 -16.02 -0.26
N GLN A 115 -26.36 -15.36 -0.84
CA GLN A 115 -26.50 -14.73 -2.14
C GLN A 115 -25.29 -14.88 -3.07
N GLY A 116 -24.26 -15.63 -2.62
CA GLY A 116 -23.04 -15.84 -3.39
C GLY A 116 -22.11 -14.63 -3.40
N LEU A 117 -20.92 -14.79 -4.02
CA LEU A 117 -19.86 -13.81 -3.98
C LEU A 117 -20.20 -12.53 -4.76
N GLU A 118 -20.68 -12.69 -5.99
CA GLU A 118 -20.97 -11.57 -6.91
C GLU A 118 -21.96 -10.56 -6.31
N SER A 119 -23.03 -11.04 -5.68
CA SER A 119 -24.02 -10.19 -5.01
C SER A 119 -23.54 -9.63 -3.67
N THR A 120 -22.52 -10.24 -3.06
CA THR A 120 -21.96 -9.82 -1.77
C THR A 120 -20.97 -8.67 -1.91
N LEU A 121 -20.06 -8.71 -2.91
CA LEU A 121 -18.99 -7.74 -3.06
C LEU A 121 -19.44 -6.27 -3.11
N PRO A 122 -20.52 -5.90 -3.83
CA PRO A 122 -20.99 -4.51 -3.84
C PRO A 122 -21.46 -3.99 -2.48
N LEU A 123 -21.88 -4.88 -1.57
CA LEU A 123 -22.38 -4.52 -0.25
C LEU A 123 -21.27 -4.27 0.77
N LEU A 124 -20.06 -4.73 0.49
CA LEU A 124 -18.96 -4.62 1.43
C LEU A 124 -18.36 -3.20 1.39
N ARG A 125 -18.44 -2.50 2.51
CA ARG A 125 -17.73 -1.24 2.76
C ARG A 125 -16.59 -1.53 3.72
N GLY A 126 -15.36 -1.30 3.29
CA GLY A 126 -14.21 -1.60 4.14
C GLY A 126 -12.90 -1.71 3.40
N GLU A 127 -11.92 -2.12 4.14
CA GLU A 127 -10.55 -2.42 3.75
C GLU A 127 -10.33 -3.89 4.03
N PHE A 128 -10.09 -4.69 3.00
CA PHE A 128 -10.08 -6.14 3.19
C PHE A 128 -9.24 -6.90 2.17
N ALA A 129 -8.69 -7.99 2.65
CA ALA A 129 -8.29 -9.12 1.84
C ALA A 129 -8.88 -10.38 2.49
N PHE A 130 -9.52 -11.24 1.71
CA PHE A 130 -10.04 -12.48 2.24
C PHE A 130 -9.82 -13.66 1.30
N ALA A 131 -9.76 -14.84 1.91
CA ALA A 131 -9.82 -16.11 1.23
C ALA A 131 -11.13 -16.81 1.60
N LEU A 132 -11.83 -17.33 0.60
CA LEU A 132 -13.07 -18.08 0.77
C LEU A 132 -13.01 -19.32 -0.09
N PHE A 133 -13.20 -20.49 0.50
CA PHE A 133 -13.33 -21.76 -0.21
C PHE A 133 -14.74 -22.29 -0.07
N ASP A 134 -15.34 -22.70 -1.20
CA ASP A 134 -16.62 -23.36 -1.27
C ASP A 134 -16.43 -24.83 -1.71
N ALA A 135 -16.79 -25.76 -0.83
CA ALA A 135 -16.63 -27.18 -1.09
C ALA A 135 -17.67 -27.74 -2.09
N VAL A 136 -18.81 -27.06 -2.26
CA VAL A 136 -19.84 -27.47 -3.24
C VAL A 136 -19.33 -27.16 -4.65
N ASP A 137 -18.82 -25.97 -4.85
CA ASP A 137 -18.27 -25.52 -6.13
C ASP A 137 -16.83 -25.99 -6.36
N ASP A 138 -16.16 -26.50 -5.29
CA ASP A 138 -14.75 -26.87 -5.26
C ASP A 138 -13.82 -25.73 -5.75
N CYS A 139 -14.04 -24.57 -5.20
CA CYS A 139 -13.47 -23.33 -5.67
C CYS A 139 -12.92 -22.48 -4.51
N LEU A 140 -11.68 -21.97 -4.68
CA LEU A 140 -11.07 -20.97 -3.83
C LEU A 140 -11.22 -19.59 -4.49
N TYR A 141 -11.66 -18.61 -3.71
CA TYR A 141 -11.66 -17.20 -4.06
C TYR A 141 -10.67 -16.45 -3.17
N LEU A 142 -9.77 -15.69 -3.79
CA LEU A 142 -8.94 -14.69 -3.13
C LEU A 142 -9.42 -13.32 -3.60
N VAL A 143 -9.82 -12.48 -2.66
CA VAL A 143 -10.45 -11.19 -2.97
C VAL A 143 -9.71 -10.09 -2.26
N ARG A 144 -9.42 -8.99 -2.96
CA ARG A 144 -8.74 -7.83 -2.42
C ARG A 144 -9.61 -6.58 -2.55
N ASP A 145 -9.57 -5.70 -1.55
CA ASP A 145 -10.36 -4.47 -1.53
C ASP A 145 -10.08 -3.56 -2.73
N ARG A 146 -10.95 -2.57 -2.90
CA ARG A 146 -11.02 -1.70 -4.09
C ARG A 146 -9.73 -0.96 -4.40
N PHE A 147 -8.99 -0.51 -3.38
CA PHE A 147 -7.72 0.21 -3.53
C PHE A 147 -6.49 -0.64 -3.22
N GLY A 148 -6.68 -1.89 -2.75
CA GLY A 148 -5.58 -2.76 -2.35
C GLY A 148 -4.94 -2.36 -1.03
N ILE A 149 -5.71 -1.76 -0.11
CA ILE A 149 -5.24 -1.34 1.21
C ILE A 149 -4.69 -2.54 1.99
N LYS A 150 -5.41 -3.68 1.92
CA LYS A 150 -4.94 -4.92 2.54
C LYS A 150 -4.22 -5.78 1.52
N PRO A 151 -3.03 -6.31 1.86
CA PRO A 151 -2.23 -7.10 0.94
C PRO A 151 -2.74 -8.54 0.80
N GLN A 152 -2.56 -9.11 -0.40
CA GLN A 152 -2.80 -10.53 -0.67
C GLN A 152 -1.94 -11.03 -1.81
N TYR A 153 -1.17 -12.10 -1.55
CA TYR A 153 -0.26 -12.73 -2.50
C TYR A 153 -0.63 -14.19 -2.71
N TRP A 154 -0.24 -14.72 -3.86
CA TRP A 154 -0.45 -16.12 -4.21
C TRP A 154 0.63 -16.64 -5.14
N THR A 155 0.81 -17.95 -5.15
CA THR A 155 1.69 -18.65 -6.07
C THR A 155 1.18 -20.06 -6.36
N MET A 156 1.54 -20.58 -7.52
CA MET A 156 1.30 -21.96 -7.89
C MET A 156 2.52 -22.79 -7.55
N THR A 157 2.33 -23.91 -6.85
CA THR A 157 3.34 -24.94 -6.62
C THR A 157 2.95 -26.24 -7.32
N PRO A 158 3.83 -27.23 -7.43
CA PRO A 158 3.46 -28.57 -7.94
C PRO A 158 2.33 -29.24 -7.15
N GLU A 159 2.12 -28.86 -5.88
CA GLU A 159 1.11 -29.44 -5.00
C GLU A 159 -0.24 -28.70 -5.08
N GLY A 160 -0.23 -27.42 -5.44
CA GLY A 160 -1.42 -26.58 -5.48
C GLY A 160 -1.13 -25.11 -5.33
N VAL A 161 -2.14 -24.33 -4.95
CA VAL A 161 -2.01 -22.89 -4.69
C VAL A 161 -1.65 -22.65 -3.23
N VAL A 162 -0.68 -21.77 -3.01
CA VAL A 162 -0.30 -21.20 -1.71
C VAL A 162 -0.61 -19.69 -1.73
N PHE A 163 -1.21 -19.17 -0.67
CA PHE A 163 -1.54 -17.75 -0.57
C PHE A 163 -1.27 -17.19 0.83
N GLY A 164 -1.17 -15.86 0.93
CA GLY A 164 -0.97 -15.19 2.22
C GLY A 164 -0.99 -13.68 2.12
N SER A 165 -1.05 -13.02 3.29
CA SER A 165 -0.99 -11.57 3.39
C SER A 165 0.38 -10.99 3.06
N GLU A 166 1.44 -11.76 3.22
CA GLU A 166 2.82 -11.35 3.02
C GLU A 166 3.62 -12.42 2.26
N LEU A 167 4.69 -12.02 1.55
CA LEU A 167 5.51 -12.95 0.77
C LEU A 167 6.15 -14.02 1.65
N LYS A 168 6.62 -13.64 2.86
CA LYS A 168 7.22 -14.58 3.81
C LYS A 168 6.26 -15.70 4.24
N VAL A 169 4.94 -15.46 4.17
CA VAL A 169 3.92 -16.47 4.44
C VAL A 169 3.94 -17.56 3.35
N LEU A 170 4.09 -17.14 2.09
CA LEU A 170 4.24 -18.08 0.98
C LEU A 170 5.58 -18.80 1.08
N PHE A 171 6.66 -18.07 1.40
CA PHE A 171 8.02 -18.61 1.52
C PHE A 171 8.22 -19.56 2.71
N ALA A 172 7.30 -19.56 3.68
CA ALA A 172 7.25 -20.60 4.71
C ALA A 172 6.91 -21.98 4.14
N HIS A 173 6.30 -22.05 2.95
CA HIS A 173 6.02 -23.30 2.25
C HIS A 173 7.28 -23.77 1.48
N PRO A 174 7.81 -24.97 1.76
CA PRO A 174 9.11 -25.41 1.21
C PRO A 174 9.12 -25.59 -0.32
N ALA A 175 7.97 -25.80 -0.96
CA ALA A 175 7.87 -25.95 -2.41
C ALA A 175 7.78 -24.61 -3.17
N VAL A 176 7.71 -23.47 -2.46
CA VAL A 176 7.68 -22.15 -3.11
C VAL A 176 9.08 -21.73 -3.50
N GLU A 177 9.26 -21.41 -4.79
CA GLU A 177 10.54 -20.92 -5.32
C GLU A 177 10.83 -19.51 -4.79
N ARG A 178 12.06 -19.27 -4.33
CA ARG A 178 12.53 -18.01 -3.77
C ARG A 178 13.66 -17.45 -4.62
N ARG A 179 13.33 -16.89 -5.76
CA ARG A 179 14.28 -16.35 -6.73
C ARG A 179 13.72 -15.07 -7.35
N PHE A 180 14.55 -14.06 -7.50
CA PHE A 180 14.19 -12.86 -8.24
C PHE A 180 14.02 -13.15 -9.74
N THR A 181 13.13 -12.42 -10.42
CA THR A 181 13.15 -12.31 -11.88
C THR A 181 14.00 -11.10 -12.28
N SER A 182 14.49 -11.09 -13.52
CA SER A 182 15.25 -9.94 -14.04
C SER A 182 14.37 -8.68 -14.13
N GLU A 183 13.13 -8.84 -14.58
CA GLU A 183 12.12 -7.76 -14.63
C GLU A 183 11.75 -7.28 -13.22
N GLY A 184 11.59 -8.21 -12.28
CA GLY A 184 11.32 -7.89 -10.89
C GLY A 184 12.45 -7.07 -10.26
N LEU A 185 13.73 -7.44 -10.49
CA LEU A 185 14.88 -6.67 -10.07
C LEU A 185 14.90 -5.29 -10.71
N PHE A 186 14.63 -5.20 -12.03
CA PHE A 186 14.56 -3.93 -12.74
C PHE A 186 13.57 -2.97 -12.05
N HIS A 187 12.35 -3.44 -11.79
CA HIS A 187 11.31 -2.64 -11.16
C HIS A 187 11.58 -2.32 -9.69
N GLN A 188 12.33 -3.16 -8.97
CA GLN A 188 12.83 -2.80 -7.63
C GLN A 188 13.82 -1.63 -7.68
N LEU A 189 14.69 -1.59 -8.69
CA LEU A 189 15.68 -0.51 -8.87
C LEU A 189 15.08 0.74 -9.52
N MET A 190 14.01 0.59 -10.29
CA MET A 190 13.25 1.67 -10.90
C MET A 190 12.15 2.21 -9.97
N GLN A 191 11.91 1.62 -8.80
CA GLN A 191 10.87 1.98 -7.82
C GLN A 191 9.42 1.66 -8.24
N THR A 192 9.07 1.68 -9.51
CA THR A 192 7.68 1.48 -9.97
C THR A 192 7.45 0.02 -10.35
N MET A 193 6.63 -0.67 -9.58
CA MET A 193 6.23 -2.06 -9.88
C MET A 193 5.16 -2.12 -10.97
N VAL A 194 5.21 -3.21 -11.74
CA VAL A 194 4.11 -3.56 -12.65
C VAL A 194 2.94 -4.09 -11.82
N PRO A 195 1.71 -3.56 -11.98
CA PRO A 195 0.54 -4.02 -11.21
C PRO A 195 0.35 -5.55 -11.25
N GLY A 196 0.01 -6.15 -10.12
CA GLY A 196 -0.20 -7.60 -9.99
C GLY A 196 1.07 -8.44 -9.90
N THR A 197 2.26 -7.85 -10.06
CA THR A 197 3.55 -8.57 -10.01
C THR A 197 4.27 -8.40 -8.67
N THR A 198 5.29 -9.23 -8.46
CA THR A 198 6.27 -9.08 -7.38
C THR A 198 7.68 -9.17 -7.95
N ALA A 199 8.69 -8.95 -7.12
CA ALA A 199 10.07 -9.16 -7.52
C ALA A 199 10.44 -10.65 -7.73
N PHE A 200 9.63 -11.57 -7.22
CA PHE A 200 9.95 -13.00 -7.14
C PHE A 200 9.25 -13.83 -8.21
N ALA A 201 9.95 -14.82 -8.72
CA ALA A 201 9.48 -15.71 -9.79
C ALA A 201 8.21 -16.47 -9.37
N GLY A 202 7.17 -16.42 -10.21
CA GLY A 202 5.92 -17.13 -10.01
C GLY A 202 5.10 -16.68 -8.81
N VAL A 203 5.49 -15.59 -8.13
CA VAL A 203 4.74 -15.01 -7.01
C VAL A 203 4.00 -13.76 -7.50
N HIS A 204 2.69 -13.78 -7.31
CA HIS A 204 1.78 -12.75 -7.80
C HIS A 204 1.06 -12.05 -6.65
N GLN A 205 0.57 -10.87 -6.92
CA GLN A 205 -0.29 -10.11 -6.03
C GLN A 205 -1.70 -10.09 -6.64
N VAL A 206 -2.73 -10.32 -5.82
CA VAL A 206 -4.11 -10.06 -6.25
C VAL A 206 -4.26 -8.56 -6.44
N GLN A 207 -4.71 -8.13 -7.63
CA GLN A 207 -4.83 -6.71 -7.93
C GLN A 207 -5.95 -6.04 -7.11
N PRO A 208 -5.87 -4.71 -6.85
CA PRO A 208 -6.93 -3.95 -6.20
C PRO A 208 -8.26 -4.07 -6.95
N GLY A 209 -9.36 -4.33 -6.24
CA GLY A 209 -10.68 -4.48 -6.83
C GLY A 209 -10.89 -5.76 -7.63
N HIS A 210 -10.07 -6.81 -7.39
CA HIS A 210 -10.12 -8.06 -8.14
C HIS A 210 -10.51 -9.26 -7.28
N VAL A 211 -11.02 -10.26 -7.98
CA VAL A 211 -11.29 -11.61 -7.49
C VAL A 211 -10.41 -12.56 -8.27
N LEU A 212 -9.50 -13.26 -7.59
CA LEU A 212 -8.82 -14.42 -8.13
C LEU A 212 -9.64 -15.67 -7.79
N LYS A 213 -10.08 -16.37 -8.81
CA LYS A 213 -10.82 -17.63 -8.70
C LYS A 213 -9.90 -18.79 -9.06
N VAL A 214 -9.77 -19.75 -8.15
CA VAL A 214 -9.03 -21.00 -8.38
C VAL A 214 -10.00 -22.15 -8.33
N GLN A 215 -10.27 -22.73 -9.49
CA GLN A 215 -11.23 -23.81 -9.66
C GLN A 215 -10.51 -25.14 -9.86
N ARG A 216 -10.87 -26.17 -9.09
CA ARG A 216 -10.34 -27.51 -9.37
C ARG A 216 -11.10 -28.18 -10.50
N ARG A 217 -10.32 -28.78 -11.44
CA ARG A 217 -10.81 -29.56 -12.55
C ARG A 217 -10.04 -30.88 -12.63
N GLY A 218 -10.62 -31.93 -12.06
CA GLY A 218 -9.91 -33.20 -11.89
C GLY A 218 -8.77 -33.07 -10.89
N ASP A 219 -7.53 -33.26 -11.35
CA ASP A 219 -6.28 -33.13 -10.60
C ASP A 219 -5.50 -31.86 -10.94
N ARG A 220 -6.16 -30.86 -11.56
CA ARG A 220 -5.56 -29.58 -11.95
C ARG A 220 -6.34 -28.42 -11.33
N LEU A 221 -5.63 -27.31 -11.12
CA LEU A 221 -6.20 -26.05 -10.71
C LEU A 221 -6.16 -25.07 -11.90
N GLU A 222 -7.32 -24.49 -12.22
CA GLU A 222 -7.48 -23.42 -13.21
C GLU A 222 -7.63 -22.10 -12.47
N VAL A 223 -6.82 -21.12 -12.83
CA VAL A 223 -6.81 -19.79 -12.24
C VAL A 223 -7.40 -18.80 -13.22
N SER A 224 -8.30 -17.98 -12.74
CA SER A 224 -8.85 -16.84 -13.48
C SER A 224 -8.99 -15.64 -12.57
N GLU A 225 -8.78 -14.44 -13.11
CA GLU A 225 -8.92 -13.19 -12.37
C GLU A 225 -10.01 -12.34 -13.04
N SER A 226 -10.79 -11.64 -12.23
CA SER A 226 -11.85 -10.74 -12.70
C SER A 226 -11.91 -9.49 -11.84
N THR A 227 -12.18 -8.34 -12.46
CA THR A 227 -12.36 -7.06 -11.80
C THR A 227 -13.80 -6.94 -11.30
N TYR A 228 -14.03 -6.70 -10.01
CA TYR A 228 -15.34 -6.37 -9.46
C TYR A 228 -15.51 -4.87 -9.22
N TRP A 229 -14.41 -4.13 -9.19
CA TRP A 229 -14.41 -2.67 -9.04
C TRP A 229 -13.14 -2.06 -9.63
N ASP A 230 -13.27 -0.90 -10.25
CA ASP A 230 -12.15 -0.04 -10.63
C ASP A 230 -12.52 1.42 -10.38
N VAL A 231 -11.54 2.30 -10.24
CA VAL A 231 -11.81 3.73 -10.16
C VAL A 231 -12.23 4.25 -11.54
N ASP A 232 -13.41 4.87 -11.60
CA ASP A 232 -14.04 5.30 -12.85
C ASP A 232 -14.25 6.83 -12.86
N PHE A 233 -13.28 7.53 -13.45
CA PHE A 233 -13.43 8.96 -13.72
C PHE A 233 -14.40 9.16 -14.88
N PRO A 234 -15.32 10.14 -14.81
CA PRO A 234 -16.27 10.40 -15.89
C PRO A 234 -15.58 10.77 -17.19
N ARG A 235 -16.10 10.30 -18.31
CA ARG A 235 -15.70 10.84 -19.63
C ARG A 235 -16.05 12.32 -19.71
N LEU A 236 -15.31 13.09 -20.51
CA LEU A 236 -15.55 14.54 -20.68
C LEU A 236 -16.98 14.86 -21.10
N ASP A 237 -17.58 14.02 -21.96
CA ASP A 237 -18.95 14.17 -22.47
C ASP A 237 -20.04 13.63 -21.50
N GLN A 238 -19.65 13.00 -20.39
CA GLN A 238 -20.57 12.39 -19.40
C GLN A 238 -20.52 13.07 -18.04
N ARG A 239 -19.72 14.14 -17.88
CA ARG A 239 -19.69 14.90 -16.64
C ARG A 239 -21.02 15.60 -16.37
N ASP A 240 -21.48 15.50 -15.12
CA ASP A 240 -22.70 16.17 -14.69
C ASP A 240 -22.44 17.69 -14.58
N SER A 241 -22.89 18.43 -15.58
CA SER A 241 -22.78 19.89 -15.61
C SER A 241 -23.88 20.61 -14.79
N THR A 242 -24.77 19.88 -14.13
CA THR A 242 -25.84 20.47 -13.31
C THR A 242 -25.36 20.74 -11.88
N LEU A 243 -24.32 20.06 -11.40
CA LEU A 243 -23.74 20.28 -10.09
C LEU A 243 -22.91 21.57 -10.06
N THR A 244 -23.17 22.40 -9.06
CA THR A 244 -22.38 23.61 -8.81
C THR A 244 -21.14 23.32 -7.98
N GLU A 245 -20.20 24.28 -7.94
CA GLU A 245 -19.03 24.22 -7.04
C GLU A 245 -19.46 23.95 -5.58
N ALA A 246 -20.51 24.62 -5.11
CA ALA A 246 -21.04 24.45 -3.77
C ALA A 246 -21.58 23.03 -3.52
N ASP A 247 -22.20 22.40 -4.53
CA ASP A 247 -22.69 21.02 -4.44
C ASP A 247 -21.51 20.04 -4.32
N HIS A 248 -20.45 20.20 -5.13
CA HIS A 248 -19.24 19.37 -5.03
C HIS A 248 -18.57 19.50 -3.66
N ILE A 249 -18.44 20.72 -3.13
CA ILE A 249 -17.90 20.97 -1.78
C ILE A 249 -18.74 20.28 -0.71
N ALA A 250 -20.07 20.40 -0.78
CA ALA A 250 -20.97 19.78 0.17
C ALA A 250 -20.91 18.23 0.11
N ASN A 251 -20.89 17.67 -1.10
CA ASN A 251 -20.82 16.22 -1.31
C ASN A 251 -19.50 15.64 -0.78
N VAL A 252 -18.37 16.29 -1.06
CA VAL A 252 -17.05 15.87 -0.55
C VAL A 252 -17.00 15.94 0.98
N ARG A 253 -17.51 17.05 1.57
CA ARG A 253 -17.58 17.21 3.03
C ARG A 253 -18.42 16.11 3.68
N ALA A 254 -19.60 15.83 3.15
CA ALA A 254 -20.50 14.83 3.70
C ALA A 254 -19.90 13.41 3.60
N ALA A 255 -19.34 13.06 2.43
CA ALA A 255 -18.74 11.75 2.20
C ALA A 255 -17.47 11.52 3.06
N LEU A 256 -16.63 12.55 3.24
CA LEU A 256 -15.45 12.45 4.09
C LEU A 256 -15.81 12.35 5.57
N LEU A 257 -16.83 13.10 6.03
CA LEU A 257 -17.32 12.97 7.40
C LEU A 257 -17.83 11.54 7.66
N GLU A 258 -18.67 11.00 6.79
CA GLU A 258 -19.16 9.62 6.90
C GLU A 258 -18.01 8.60 6.91
N ALA A 259 -17.01 8.77 6.03
CA ALA A 259 -15.84 7.91 5.96
C ALA A 259 -15.04 7.91 7.28
N VAL A 260 -14.91 9.07 7.94
CA VAL A 260 -14.24 9.21 9.24
C VAL A 260 -15.09 8.59 10.36
N GLU A 261 -16.39 8.89 10.43
CA GLU A 261 -17.31 8.33 11.45
C GLU A 261 -17.27 6.80 11.45
N MET A 262 -17.33 6.18 10.27
CA MET A 262 -17.29 4.72 10.15
C MET A 262 -15.97 4.14 10.65
N ARG A 263 -14.85 4.82 10.39
CA ARG A 263 -13.50 4.36 10.78
C ARG A 263 -13.16 4.62 12.24
N MET A 264 -13.98 5.40 12.95
CA MET A 264 -13.89 5.53 14.41
C MET A 264 -14.52 4.35 15.17
N VAL A 265 -15.26 3.47 14.48
CA VAL A 265 -15.88 2.28 15.09
C VAL A 265 -14.79 1.25 15.43
N ALA A 266 -14.56 1.01 16.71
CA ALA A 266 -13.64 0.01 17.26
C ALA A 266 -13.98 -0.26 18.73
N ASP A 267 -13.60 -1.45 19.23
CA ASP A 267 -13.67 -1.80 20.67
C ASP A 267 -12.36 -1.44 21.41
N VAL A 268 -11.44 -0.73 20.73
CA VAL A 268 -10.15 -0.24 21.24
C VAL A 268 -10.00 1.24 20.91
N PRO A 269 -9.10 1.98 21.57
CA PRO A 269 -8.85 3.39 21.24
C PRO A 269 -8.37 3.58 19.79
N VAL A 270 -8.88 4.66 19.14
CA VAL A 270 -8.49 5.09 17.80
C VAL A 270 -7.73 6.41 17.90
N GLY A 271 -6.50 6.46 17.35
CA GLY A 271 -5.69 7.67 17.23
C GLY A 271 -5.62 8.17 15.79
N CYS A 272 -4.85 9.23 15.56
CA CYS A 272 -4.58 9.75 14.20
C CYS A 272 -3.08 9.95 14.01
N TYR A 273 -2.55 9.65 12.81
CA TYR A 273 -1.28 10.20 12.40
C TYR A 273 -1.48 11.66 11.99
N LEU A 274 -0.62 12.52 12.49
CA LEU A 274 -0.70 13.96 12.26
C LEU A 274 0.62 14.49 11.72
N SER A 275 0.63 14.94 10.47
CA SER A 275 1.65 15.80 9.89
C SER A 275 1.16 17.26 9.86
N GLY A 276 1.97 18.18 9.36
CA GLY A 276 1.51 19.55 9.07
C GLY A 276 0.76 19.68 7.73
N GLY A 277 0.32 18.57 7.13
CA GLY A 277 -0.40 18.56 5.85
C GLY A 277 -1.91 18.63 6.01
N ILE A 278 -2.60 19.20 5.01
CA ILE A 278 -4.07 19.34 5.03
C ILE A 278 -4.80 17.99 5.19
N ASP A 279 -4.23 16.91 4.69
CA ASP A 279 -4.83 15.57 4.67
C ASP A 279 -5.00 15.03 6.09
N SER A 280 -3.89 14.89 6.82
CA SER A 280 -3.90 14.41 8.19
C SER A 280 -4.64 15.37 9.14
N CYS A 281 -4.53 16.68 8.91
CA CYS A 281 -5.25 17.68 9.67
C CYS A 281 -6.77 17.59 9.43
N SER A 282 -7.22 17.34 8.20
CA SER A 282 -8.65 17.11 7.90
C SER A 282 -9.18 15.88 8.65
N ILE A 283 -8.41 14.77 8.65
CA ILE A 283 -8.78 13.56 9.39
C ILE A 283 -8.85 13.84 10.89
N LEU A 284 -7.83 14.48 11.47
CA LEU A 284 -7.85 14.80 12.91
C LEU A 284 -9.00 15.74 13.27
N GLY A 285 -9.26 16.77 12.45
CA GLY A 285 -10.34 17.73 12.68
C GLY A 285 -11.72 17.05 12.71
N LEU A 286 -11.98 16.18 11.71
CA LEU A 286 -13.25 15.43 11.65
C LEU A 286 -13.35 14.39 12.78
N ALA A 287 -12.25 13.64 13.05
CA ALA A 287 -12.22 12.67 14.13
C ALA A 287 -12.49 13.34 15.50
N SER A 288 -11.89 14.50 15.76
CA SER A 288 -12.13 15.26 16.97
C SER A 288 -13.57 15.79 17.07
N ALA A 289 -14.18 16.16 15.93
CA ALA A 289 -15.56 16.62 15.89
C ALA A 289 -16.60 15.53 16.21
N VAL A 290 -16.31 14.27 15.86
CA VAL A 290 -17.21 13.13 16.12
C VAL A 290 -16.88 12.36 17.40
N SER A 291 -15.69 12.56 17.97
CA SER A 291 -15.24 11.90 19.20
C SER A 291 -15.89 12.51 20.44
N GLN A 292 -16.13 11.67 21.46
CA GLN A 292 -16.63 12.15 22.77
C GLN A 292 -15.52 12.66 23.70
N GLY A 293 -14.25 12.49 23.33
CA GLY A 293 -13.09 12.89 24.13
C GLY A 293 -11.91 13.30 23.25
N PRO A 294 -10.78 13.74 23.85
CA PRO A 294 -9.59 14.10 23.10
C PRO A 294 -9.10 12.95 22.22
N VAL A 295 -8.75 13.23 20.97
CA VAL A 295 -8.13 12.28 20.07
C VAL A 295 -6.62 12.32 20.27
N LYS A 296 -5.96 11.17 20.35
CA LYS A 296 -4.51 11.09 20.40
C LYS A 296 -3.95 11.26 18.99
N ALA A 297 -3.05 12.22 18.82
CA ALA A 297 -2.43 12.55 17.53
C ALA A 297 -0.92 12.27 17.59
N PHE A 298 -0.40 11.47 16.65
CA PHE A 298 0.99 11.04 16.60
C PHE A 298 1.73 11.75 15.48
N THR A 299 2.84 12.40 15.81
CA THR A 299 3.62 13.24 14.89
C THR A 299 5.08 12.78 14.85
N ILE A 300 5.67 12.67 13.63
CA ILE A 300 7.11 12.50 13.44
C ILE A 300 7.75 13.89 13.35
N GLY A 301 8.79 14.13 14.15
CA GLY A 301 9.67 15.29 14.04
C GLY A 301 11.04 14.89 13.52
N PHE A 302 11.61 15.70 12.62
CA PHE A 302 12.98 15.58 12.15
C PHE A 302 13.82 16.75 12.68
N ASP A 303 15.13 16.53 12.80
CA ASP A 303 16.04 17.60 13.25
C ASP A 303 16.28 18.65 12.16
N ASP A 304 16.13 18.30 10.88
CA ASP A 304 16.20 19.26 9.75
C ASP A 304 14.88 20.06 9.66
N ALA A 305 14.96 21.35 9.97
CA ALA A 305 13.80 22.25 9.98
C ALA A 305 13.08 22.37 8.63
N ARG A 306 13.72 22.01 7.51
CA ARG A 306 13.08 22.00 6.18
C ARG A 306 12.06 20.88 6.04
N TYR A 307 12.21 19.81 6.83
CA TYR A 307 11.35 18.61 6.84
C TYR A 307 10.51 18.50 8.12
N ASP A 308 10.72 19.39 9.12
CA ASP A 308 9.98 19.38 10.38
C ASP A 308 8.64 20.12 10.27
N GLU A 309 7.54 19.39 10.27
CA GLU A 309 6.18 19.90 10.24
C GLU A 309 5.54 20.00 11.66
N THR A 310 6.28 19.70 12.72
CA THR A 310 5.75 19.66 14.09
C THR A 310 5.09 20.98 14.55
N PRO A 311 5.55 22.20 14.14
CA PRO A 311 4.87 23.44 14.54
C PRO A 311 3.44 23.54 14.03
N ILE A 312 3.19 23.15 12.76
CA ILE A 312 1.85 23.23 12.15
C ILE A 312 0.96 22.11 12.73
N ALA A 313 1.54 20.92 12.95
CA ALA A 313 0.84 19.83 13.62
C ALA A 313 0.40 20.23 15.04
N ALA A 314 1.24 20.97 15.78
CA ALA A 314 0.92 21.49 17.11
C ALA A 314 -0.25 22.50 17.09
N GLU A 315 -0.24 23.43 16.11
CA GLU A 315 -1.34 24.39 15.93
C GLU A 315 -2.68 23.67 15.66
N MET A 316 -2.64 22.60 14.84
CA MET A 316 -3.84 21.79 14.57
C MET A 316 -4.31 21.03 15.80
N ALA A 317 -3.40 20.41 16.56
CA ALA A 317 -3.74 19.69 17.79
C ALA A 317 -4.35 20.64 18.84
N GLU A 318 -3.80 21.84 19.02
CA GLU A 318 -4.34 22.88 19.90
C GLU A 318 -5.75 23.29 19.46
N ALA A 319 -5.94 23.56 18.16
CA ALA A 319 -7.23 24.01 17.61
C ALA A 319 -8.34 22.96 17.80
N THR A 320 -8.01 21.68 17.82
CA THR A 320 -8.98 20.57 17.98
C THR A 320 -9.07 20.02 19.41
N GLY A 321 -8.20 20.47 20.32
CA GLY A 321 -8.09 19.91 21.67
C GLY A 321 -7.55 18.48 21.69
N ALA A 322 -6.82 18.08 20.67
CA ALA A 322 -6.20 16.76 20.55
C ALA A 322 -4.95 16.65 21.44
N GLU A 323 -4.64 15.43 21.88
CA GLU A 323 -3.41 15.13 22.62
C GLU A 323 -2.29 14.79 21.64
N GLN A 324 -1.39 15.74 21.38
CA GLN A 324 -0.26 15.49 20.49
C GLN A 324 0.87 14.73 21.19
N ASP A 325 1.37 13.69 20.51
CA ASP A 325 2.53 12.88 20.89
C ASP A 325 3.57 12.96 19.77
N VAL A 326 4.74 13.55 20.06
CA VAL A 326 5.78 13.82 19.05
C VAL A 326 6.95 12.88 19.25
N MET A 327 7.21 12.03 18.26
CA MET A 327 8.41 11.20 18.17
C MET A 327 9.48 11.91 17.32
N ARG A 328 10.63 12.20 17.91
CA ARG A 328 11.78 12.75 17.17
C ARG A 328 12.73 11.65 16.74
N LEU A 329 13.20 11.73 15.51
CA LEU A 329 14.08 10.75 14.89
C LEU A 329 15.40 11.38 14.45
N SER A 330 16.49 10.70 14.79
CA SER A 330 17.84 11.00 14.29
C SER A 330 18.14 10.24 13.00
N GLY A 331 19.06 10.77 12.19
CA GLY A 331 19.54 10.10 10.98
C GLY A 331 20.11 8.69 11.25
N ARG A 332 20.69 8.47 12.43
CA ARG A 332 21.23 7.17 12.86
C ARG A 332 20.13 6.11 13.01
N GLU A 333 18.99 6.47 13.62
CA GLU A 333 17.88 5.53 13.80
C GLU A 333 17.27 5.11 12.47
N LEU A 334 17.26 6.01 11.49
CA LEU A 334 16.67 5.75 10.17
C LEU A 334 17.40 4.63 9.42
N TYR A 335 18.73 4.62 9.37
CA TYR A 335 19.46 3.51 8.74
C TYR A 335 19.66 2.31 9.67
N GLY A 336 19.70 2.52 10.98
CA GLY A 336 19.83 1.43 11.97
C GLY A 336 18.66 0.45 12.01
N HIS A 337 17.49 0.81 11.43
CA HIS A 337 16.30 -0.06 11.37
C HIS A 337 15.89 -0.40 9.93
N MET A 338 16.75 -0.16 8.93
CA MET A 338 16.44 -0.41 7.53
C MET A 338 16.17 -1.89 7.26
N GLU A 339 17.00 -2.78 7.80
CA GLU A 339 16.86 -4.23 7.62
C GLU A 339 15.53 -4.74 8.18
N GLN A 340 15.17 -4.35 9.42
CA GLN A 340 13.89 -4.74 10.00
C GLN A 340 12.71 -4.19 9.20
N THR A 341 12.83 -2.96 8.70
CA THR A 341 11.77 -2.37 7.87
C THR A 341 11.60 -3.17 6.57
N LEU A 342 12.69 -3.54 5.90
CA LEU A 342 12.64 -4.32 4.66
C LEU A 342 12.10 -5.73 4.85
N TRP A 343 12.33 -6.37 6.01
CA TRP A 343 11.68 -7.63 6.36
C TRP A 343 10.15 -7.54 6.31
N HIS A 344 9.58 -6.38 6.66
CA HIS A 344 8.14 -6.17 6.65
C HIS A 344 7.62 -5.62 5.32
N THR A 345 8.35 -4.69 4.68
CA THR A 345 7.92 -4.14 3.39
C THR A 345 8.01 -5.14 2.25
N GLU A 346 8.95 -6.11 2.35
CA GLU A 346 9.20 -7.17 1.34
C GLU A 346 9.51 -6.62 -0.06
N ARG A 347 9.93 -5.36 -0.11
CA ARG A 347 10.35 -4.65 -1.32
C ARG A 347 11.32 -3.54 -0.96
N THR A 348 12.05 -3.04 -1.95
CA THR A 348 12.98 -1.92 -1.75
C THR A 348 12.24 -0.62 -1.42
N ILE A 349 12.94 0.26 -0.73
CA ILE A 349 12.50 1.62 -0.41
C ILE A 349 13.52 2.62 -0.95
N TYR A 350 13.05 3.69 -1.58
CA TYR A 350 13.95 4.72 -2.13
C TYR A 350 14.38 5.76 -1.08
N ASN A 351 13.64 5.85 0.01
CA ASN A 351 13.80 6.85 1.05
C ASN A 351 13.55 6.26 2.43
N THR A 352 14.24 6.73 3.45
CA THR A 352 14.11 6.26 4.83
C THR A 352 12.80 6.65 5.52
N LEU A 353 11.86 7.29 4.83
CA LEU A 353 10.53 7.56 5.36
C LEU A 353 9.78 6.29 5.78
N ALA A 354 9.95 5.19 5.03
CA ALA A 354 9.39 3.90 5.42
C ALA A 354 9.89 3.44 6.79
N VAL A 355 11.20 3.69 7.08
CA VAL A 355 11.79 3.40 8.40
C VAL A 355 11.21 4.33 9.47
N ALA A 356 11.05 5.61 9.16
CA ALA A 356 10.42 6.56 10.09
C ALA A 356 8.97 6.14 10.45
N LYS A 357 8.18 5.69 9.47
CA LYS A 357 6.83 5.16 9.72
C LYS A 357 6.85 3.85 10.49
N TYR A 358 7.78 2.93 10.21
CA TYR A 358 7.99 1.72 11.01
C TYR A 358 8.29 2.05 12.48
N LEU A 359 9.14 3.05 12.75
CA LEU A 359 9.45 3.50 14.10
C LEU A 359 8.26 4.18 14.77
N MET A 360 7.47 4.96 14.01
CA MET A 360 6.24 5.56 14.50
C MET A 360 5.21 4.50 14.90
N SER A 361 4.99 3.48 14.07
CA SER A 361 4.05 2.42 14.41
C SER A 361 4.49 1.65 15.67
N ARG A 362 5.82 1.47 15.87
CA ARG A 362 6.39 0.93 17.11
C ARG A 362 6.14 1.85 18.31
N HIS A 363 6.29 3.16 18.12
CA HIS A 363 5.98 4.15 19.16
C HIS A 363 4.50 4.10 19.56
N VAL A 364 3.59 4.07 18.60
CA VAL A 364 2.15 3.93 18.83
C VAL A 364 1.81 2.63 19.56
N ASN A 365 2.53 1.53 19.25
CA ASN A 365 2.38 0.27 19.98
C ASN A 365 2.76 0.40 21.44
N ASN A 366 3.86 1.11 21.75
CA ASN A 366 4.36 1.28 23.10
C ASN A 366 3.42 2.10 24.01
N VAL A 367 2.46 2.81 23.43
CA VAL A 367 1.42 3.57 24.17
C VAL A 367 0.02 2.94 24.03
N ASP A 368 -0.04 1.64 23.69
CA ASP A 368 -1.23 0.79 23.67
C ASP A 368 -2.36 1.20 22.70
N TYR A 369 -2.03 1.91 21.61
CA TYR A 369 -2.99 2.15 20.53
C TYR A 369 -2.87 1.07 19.46
N LYS A 370 -3.98 0.45 19.05
CA LYS A 370 -4.03 -0.56 17.98
C LYS A 370 -4.47 0.01 16.63
N VAL A 371 -5.18 1.14 16.63
CA VAL A 371 -5.78 1.73 15.43
C VAL A 371 -5.36 3.18 15.30
N VAL A 372 -4.98 3.58 14.10
CA VAL A 372 -4.70 4.97 13.73
C VAL A 372 -5.39 5.32 12.42
N MET A 373 -5.99 6.50 12.36
CA MET A 373 -6.51 7.05 11.11
C MET A 373 -5.42 7.82 10.38
N THR A 374 -5.45 7.75 9.05
CA THR A 374 -4.38 8.29 8.19
C THR A 374 -4.94 9.06 7.01
N GLY A 375 -4.09 9.87 6.37
CA GLY A 375 -4.46 10.78 5.30
C GLY A 375 -4.14 10.29 3.88
N GLU A 376 -3.68 9.04 3.70
CA GLU A 376 -3.38 8.47 2.39
C GLU A 376 -4.65 8.41 1.51
N GLY A 377 -4.48 8.62 0.20
CA GLY A 377 -5.57 8.67 -0.79
C GLY A 377 -6.06 10.07 -1.12
N SER A 378 -5.78 11.07 -0.28
CA SER A 378 -6.20 12.45 -0.52
C SER A 378 -5.53 13.07 -1.74
N ASP A 379 -4.21 12.94 -1.86
CA ASP A 379 -3.44 13.45 -3.00
C ASP A 379 -3.89 12.82 -4.31
N GLU A 380 -4.15 11.52 -4.28
CA GLU A 380 -4.57 10.71 -5.42
C GLU A 380 -5.94 11.11 -5.95
N LEU A 381 -6.90 11.35 -5.06
CA LEU A 381 -8.28 11.65 -5.45
C LEU A 381 -8.52 13.14 -5.73
N PHE A 382 -7.78 14.03 -5.06
CA PHE A 382 -8.00 15.47 -5.15
C PHE A 382 -6.88 16.24 -5.86
N GLY A 383 -5.93 15.55 -6.49
CA GLY A 383 -4.90 16.16 -7.34
C GLY A 383 -3.84 16.92 -6.55
N GLY A 384 -3.34 16.36 -5.44
CA GLY A 384 -2.42 17.07 -4.53
C GLY A 384 -0.95 17.04 -4.95
N TYR A 385 -0.51 16.09 -5.77
CA TYR A 385 0.91 15.98 -6.13
C TYR A 385 1.34 16.99 -7.21
N PRO A 386 2.58 17.50 -7.16
CA PRO A 386 3.13 18.40 -8.18
C PRO A 386 3.06 17.81 -9.60
N ALA A 387 3.19 16.50 -9.75
CA ALA A 387 3.08 15.80 -11.02
C ALA A 387 1.72 16.00 -11.68
N PHE A 388 0.63 15.95 -10.91
CA PHE A 388 -0.73 16.19 -11.44
C PHE A 388 -0.92 17.61 -11.93
N ARG A 389 -0.35 18.58 -11.24
CA ARG A 389 -0.36 19.97 -11.63
C ARG A 389 0.40 20.17 -12.94
N ARG A 390 1.56 19.50 -13.10
CA ARG A 390 2.34 19.52 -14.34
C ARG A 390 1.54 18.90 -15.51
N ASP A 391 0.94 17.73 -15.31
CA ASP A 391 0.15 17.06 -16.36
C ASP A 391 -1.09 17.86 -16.74
N MET A 392 -1.78 18.47 -15.76
CA MET A 392 -2.90 19.36 -16.04
C MET A 392 -2.47 20.57 -16.87
N PHE A 393 -1.32 21.19 -16.56
CA PHE A 393 -0.80 22.33 -17.30
C PHE A 393 -0.39 21.95 -18.73
N LEU A 394 0.34 20.83 -18.89
CA LEU A 394 0.88 20.44 -20.21
C LEU A 394 -0.19 19.89 -21.16
N HIS A 395 -1.17 19.16 -20.63
CA HIS A 395 -2.07 18.30 -21.41
C HIS A 395 -3.57 18.56 -21.14
N GLY A 396 -3.93 19.33 -20.11
CA GLY A 396 -5.30 19.50 -19.66
C GLY A 396 -5.87 20.90 -19.84
N LEU A 397 -5.09 21.88 -20.35
CA LEU A 397 -5.47 23.28 -20.45
C LEU A 397 -5.24 23.78 -21.88
N ASP A 398 -6.07 23.31 -22.84
CA ASP A 398 -5.89 23.57 -24.28
C ASP A 398 -6.04 25.04 -24.68
N ASP A 399 -6.81 25.88 -23.94
CA ASP A 399 -7.19 27.24 -24.30
C ASP A 399 -6.79 28.31 -23.26
N LEU A 400 -5.69 28.14 -22.53
CA LEU A 400 -5.22 29.13 -21.56
C LEU A 400 -4.74 30.43 -22.24
N PRO A 401 -5.17 31.62 -21.75
CA PRO A 401 -4.55 32.87 -22.12
C PRO A 401 -3.04 32.86 -21.87
N GLN A 402 -2.28 33.58 -22.72
CA GLN A 402 -0.81 33.60 -22.63
C GLN A 402 -0.29 34.12 -21.26
N SER A 403 -1.02 35.05 -20.62
CA SER A 403 -0.73 35.53 -19.27
C SER A 403 -0.80 34.43 -18.23
N ASP A 404 -1.84 33.60 -18.29
CA ASP A 404 -2.07 32.54 -17.32
C ASP A 404 -1.07 31.41 -17.53
N ARG A 405 -0.67 31.12 -18.79
CA ARG A 405 0.37 30.17 -19.11
C ARG A 405 1.73 30.54 -18.51
N GLN A 406 2.11 31.83 -18.55
CA GLN A 406 3.34 32.33 -17.93
C GLN A 406 3.29 32.22 -16.40
N ASP A 407 2.14 32.44 -15.78
CA ASP A 407 1.95 32.27 -14.35
C ASP A 407 2.12 30.79 -13.92
N TRP A 408 1.59 29.86 -14.73
CA TRP A 408 1.75 28.42 -14.50
C TRP A 408 3.21 27.95 -14.69
N GLU A 409 3.90 28.44 -15.73
CA GLU A 409 5.33 28.14 -15.95
C GLU A 409 6.19 28.61 -14.78
N SER A 410 5.95 29.83 -14.28
CA SER A 410 6.63 30.36 -13.10
C SER A 410 6.36 29.53 -11.84
N LEU A 411 5.12 29.08 -11.65
CA LEU A 411 4.74 28.23 -10.53
C LEU A 411 5.46 26.88 -10.57
N LEU A 412 5.46 26.20 -11.73
CA LEU A 412 6.15 24.93 -11.91
C LEU A 412 7.65 25.03 -11.64
N GLN A 413 8.26 26.17 -12.00
CA GLN A 413 9.69 26.42 -11.71
C GLN A 413 9.97 26.69 -10.22
N THR A 414 9.06 27.42 -9.53
CA THR A 414 9.30 27.84 -8.14
C THR A 414 9.14 26.71 -7.14
N ASN A 415 8.21 25.78 -7.37
CA ASN A 415 7.90 24.67 -6.44
C ASN A 415 8.78 23.43 -6.61
N ASN A 416 9.65 23.42 -7.61
CA ASN A 416 10.40 22.22 -7.97
C ASN A 416 11.65 21.98 -7.11
N SER A 417 12.17 22.96 -6.37
CA SER A 417 13.51 22.89 -5.78
C SER A 417 13.67 21.81 -4.68
N LEU A 418 12.58 21.49 -3.93
CA LEU A 418 12.64 20.48 -2.86
C LEU A 418 12.16 19.09 -3.32
N VAL A 419 11.45 19.00 -4.44
CA VAL A 419 10.88 17.76 -4.96
C VAL A 419 11.54 17.26 -6.25
N GLN A 420 12.49 18.06 -6.80
CA GLN A 420 13.28 17.65 -7.97
C GLN A 420 14.08 16.38 -7.68
N GLY A 421 14.08 15.45 -8.63
CA GLY A 421 14.78 14.19 -8.54
C GLY A 421 14.03 13.06 -7.84
N ALA A 422 13.06 13.38 -6.96
CA ALA A 422 12.29 12.36 -6.25
C ALA A 422 10.82 12.24 -6.69
N MET A 423 10.15 13.38 -6.96
CA MET A 423 8.74 13.42 -7.34
C MET A 423 8.47 14.06 -8.70
N LEU A 424 9.43 14.82 -9.23
CA LEU A 424 9.39 15.41 -10.57
C LEU A 424 10.75 15.21 -11.25
N ALA A 425 10.73 14.78 -12.50
CA ALA A 425 11.93 14.75 -13.34
C ALA A 425 12.37 16.19 -13.67
N ALA A 426 13.66 16.43 -13.72
CA ALA A 426 14.24 17.72 -14.12
C ALA A 426 13.89 18.04 -15.57
N ASP A 427 14.02 17.05 -16.45
CA ASP A 427 13.65 17.10 -17.86
C ASP A 427 12.42 16.26 -18.13
N GLN A 428 11.71 16.58 -19.22
CA GLN A 428 10.62 15.73 -19.69
C GLN A 428 11.19 14.41 -20.22
N VAL A 429 10.56 13.30 -19.82
CA VAL A 429 10.89 11.95 -20.29
C VAL A 429 9.66 11.39 -20.96
N ASP A 430 9.76 11.07 -22.25
CA ASP A 430 8.68 10.50 -23.04
C ASP A 430 8.87 8.99 -23.20
N ASP A 431 7.79 8.24 -23.01
CA ASP A 431 7.76 6.79 -23.21
C ASP A 431 6.65 6.46 -24.25
N PRO A 432 7.02 5.92 -25.44
CA PRO A 432 6.06 5.73 -26.52
C PRO A 432 4.98 4.69 -26.21
N ASP A 433 5.24 3.72 -25.34
CA ASP A 433 4.25 2.70 -24.96
C ASP A 433 3.19 3.30 -24.02
N LEU A 434 3.60 4.14 -23.07
CA LEU A 434 2.69 4.90 -22.21
C LEU A 434 1.91 5.96 -22.99
N ASP A 435 2.58 6.68 -23.90
CA ASP A 435 1.94 7.68 -24.77
C ASP A 435 0.83 7.05 -25.63
N ALA A 436 1.04 5.84 -26.14
CA ALA A 436 0.06 5.14 -26.94
C ALA A 436 -1.24 4.80 -26.17
N VAL A 437 -1.15 4.52 -24.88
CA VAL A 437 -2.28 4.09 -24.05
C VAL A 437 -2.93 5.28 -23.29
N VAL A 438 -2.11 6.17 -22.73
CA VAL A 438 -2.58 7.31 -21.92
C VAL A 438 -2.81 8.55 -22.76
N GLY A 439 -2.03 8.74 -23.85
CA GLY A 439 -1.99 9.92 -24.70
C GLY A 439 -0.85 10.88 -24.36
N PHE A 440 -0.09 10.60 -23.31
CA PHE A 440 1.13 11.30 -22.86
C PHE A 440 1.83 10.44 -21.80
N THR A 441 3.12 10.70 -21.55
CA THR A 441 3.84 10.05 -20.45
C THR A 441 3.55 10.77 -19.14
N PRO A 442 2.82 10.14 -18.18
CA PRO A 442 2.44 10.81 -16.95
C PRO A 442 3.64 11.28 -16.12
N SER A 443 3.60 12.53 -15.67
CA SER A 443 4.70 13.17 -14.93
C SER A 443 5.10 12.43 -13.67
N CYS A 444 4.21 11.65 -13.10
CA CYS A 444 4.47 10.82 -11.90
C CYS A 444 5.43 9.64 -12.16
N LEU A 445 5.50 9.14 -13.39
CA LEU A 445 6.39 8.05 -13.78
C LEU A 445 7.75 8.57 -14.29
N GLN A 446 7.81 9.81 -14.75
CA GLN A 446 9.01 10.36 -15.40
C GLN A 446 10.28 10.31 -14.53
N PRO A 447 10.28 10.58 -13.20
CA PRO A 447 11.50 10.46 -12.38
C PRO A 447 12.10 9.05 -12.41
N TRP A 448 11.24 8.05 -12.44
CA TRP A 448 11.62 6.63 -12.42
C TRP A 448 12.01 6.15 -13.81
N LEU A 449 11.32 6.60 -14.85
CA LEU A 449 11.71 6.38 -16.24
C LEU A 449 13.06 7.04 -16.56
N ALA A 450 13.37 8.20 -15.99
CA ALA A 450 14.67 8.84 -16.09
C ALA A 450 15.81 8.01 -15.47
N CYS A 451 15.51 7.23 -14.41
CA CYS A 451 16.46 6.32 -13.78
C CYS A 451 16.60 4.97 -14.52
N ALA A 452 15.60 4.58 -15.30
CA ALA A 452 15.54 3.28 -15.98
C ALA A 452 16.79 2.96 -16.85
N PRO A 453 17.38 3.92 -17.61
CA PRO A 453 18.59 3.65 -18.39
C PRO A 453 19.83 3.29 -17.55
N LEU A 454 19.86 3.65 -16.26
CA LEU A 454 20.96 3.32 -15.36
C LEU A 454 20.87 1.89 -14.82
N VAL A 455 19.67 1.30 -14.78
CA VAL A 455 19.43 0.01 -14.14
C VAL A 455 20.22 -1.13 -14.78
N PRO A 456 20.31 -1.29 -16.12
CA PRO A 456 21.09 -2.36 -16.73
C PRO A 456 22.56 -2.38 -16.31
N ASP A 457 23.19 -1.22 -16.14
CA ASP A 457 24.61 -1.12 -15.73
C ASP A 457 24.84 -1.50 -14.26
N LEU A 458 23.79 -1.47 -13.45
CA LEU A 458 23.81 -1.85 -12.04
C LEU A 458 23.57 -3.36 -11.83
N LEU A 459 23.06 -4.07 -12.85
CA LEU A 459 22.73 -5.49 -12.78
C LEU A 459 23.88 -6.38 -13.26
N ALA A 460 23.94 -7.59 -12.71
CA ALA A 460 24.83 -8.64 -13.20
C ALA A 460 24.56 -8.97 -14.68
N ASP A 461 25.57 -9.47 -15.39
CA ASP A 461 25.51 -9.72 -16.85
C ASP A 461 24.34 -10.60 -17.27
N GLU A 462 23.97 -11.61 -16.49
CA GLU A 462 22.84 -12.47 -16.75
C GLU A 462 21.52 -11.68 -16.81
N HIS A 463 21.26 -10.86 -15.83
CA HIS A 463 20.05 -10.03 -15.74
C HIS A 463 20.06 -8.94 -16.82
N ARG A 464 21.21 -8.32 -17.07
CA ARG A 464 21.36 -7.31 -18.13
C ARG A 464 21.06 -7.89 -19.51
N GLN A 465 21.53 -9.11 -19.81
CA GLN A 465 21.25 -9.79 -21.06
C GLN A 465 19.77 -10.18 -21.19
N ALA A 466 19.15 -10.66 -20.12
CA ALA A 466 17.73 -11.00 -20.11
C ALA A 466 16.83 -9.78 -20.37
N LEU A 467 17.28 -8.58 -20.02
CA LEU A 467 16.56 -7.31 -20.13
C LEU A 467 16.89 -6.52 -21.41
N ALA A 468 17.68 -7.07 -22.36
CA ALA A 468 18.15 -6.34 -23.52
C ALA A 468 17.03 -5.72 -24.40
N GLU A 469 15.86 -6.34 -24.44
CA GLU A 469 14.69 -5.89 -25.19
C GLU A 469 13.51 -5.50 -24.27
N TYR A 470 13.74 -5.38 -22.98
CA TYR A 470 12.68 -5.10 -22.00
C TYR A 470 12.32 -3.62 -21.98
N SER A 471 11.01 -3.31 -22.12
CA SER A 471 10.44 -1.97 -21.96
C SER A 471 9.60 -1.90 -20.68
N PRO A 472 10.06 -1.17 -19.64
CA PRO A 472 9.28 -1.02 -18.40
C PRO A 472 7.98 -0.24 -18.63
N GLY A 473 7.99 0.75 -19.53
CA GLY A 473 6.79 1.51 -19.90
C GLY A 473 5.74 0.63 -20.54
N LYS A 474 6.15 -0.26 -21.44
CA LYS A 474 5.25 -1.26 -22.07
C LYS A 474 4.65 -2.20 -21.03
N ALA A 475 5.47 -2.73 -20.13
CA ALA A 475 4.99 -3.65 -19.10
C ALA A 475 3.96 -2.99 -18.16
N ILE A 476 4.13 -1.71 -17.84
CA ILE A 476 3.16 -0.92 -17.07
C ILE A 476 1.91 -0.65 -17.91
N ALA A 477 2.07 -0.19 -19.16
CA ALA A 477 0.97 0.17 -20.05
C ALA A 477 0.01 -1.00 -20.32
N GLU A 478 0.53 -2.22 -20.46
CA GLU A 478 -0.26 -3.45 -20.64
C GLU A 478 -1.17 -3.80 -19.45
N GLN A 479 -0.90 -3.27 -18.26
CA GLN A 479 -1.71 -3.49 -17.06
C GLN A 479 -2.75 -2.37 -16.82
N LEU A 480 -2.71 -1.29 -17.58
CA LEU A 480 -3.70 -0.22 -17.50
C LEU A 480 -4.95 -0.60 -18.31
N ASN A 481 -6.14 -0.30 -17.75
CA ASN A 481 -7.39 -0.52 -18.45
C ASN A 481 -7.67 0.63 -19.44
N PRO A 482 -7.60 0.41 -20.78
CA PRO A 482 -7.81 1.48 -21.77
C PRO A 482 -9.20 2.12 -21.67
N GLN A 483 -10.22 1.37 -21.21
CA GLN A 483 -11.59 1.88 -21.06
C GLN A 483 -11.68 2.95 -19.98
N GLN A 484 -10.75 2.93 -19.00
CA GLN A 484 -10.66 3.94 -17.94
C GLN A 484 -9.83 5.16 -18.34
N LEU A 485 -9.22 5.16 -19.50
CA LEU A 485 -8.37 6.25 -20.01
C LEU A 485 -9.03 7.00 -21.18
N GLU A 486 -9.74 6.27 -22.05
CA GLU A 486 -10.34 6.83 -23.26
C GLU A 486 -11.40 7.92 -22.97
N GLY A 487 -11.24 9.10 -23.55
CA GLY A 487 -12.20 10.23 -23.45
C GLY A 487 -12.21 10.92 -22.08
N ARG A 488 -11.21 10.67 -21.20
CA ARG A 488 -11.04 11.34 -19.91
C ARG A 488 -10.10 12.53 -20.03
N HIS A 489 -10.26 13.48 -19.11
CA HIS A 489 -9.36 14.61 -18.96
C HIS A 489 -7.94 14.18 -18.59
N ALA A 490 -6.90 14.92 -18.98
CA ALA A 490 -5.50 14.57 -18.70
C ALA A 490 -5.22 14.37 -17.20
N LEU A 491 -5.76 15.21 -16.32
CA LEU A 491 -5.66 15.04 -14.87
C LEU A 491 -6.26 13.71 -14.39
N ASP A 492 -7.44 13.32 -14.93
CA ASP A 492 -8.08 12.06 -14.57
C ASP A 492 -7.22 10.85 -14.96
N LYS A 493 -6.62 10.89 -16.14
CA LYS A 493 -5.71 9.86 -16.63
C LYS A 493 -4.45 9.77 -15.77
N ALA A 494 -3.84 10.91 -15.42
CA ALA A 494 -2.67 10.95 -14.54
C ALA A 494 -2.97 10.38 -13.15
N GLN A 495 -4.12 10.74 -12.56
CA GLN A 495 -4.57 10.21 -11.27
C GLN A 495 -4.86 8.70 -11.36
N TYR A 496 -5.50 8.24 -12.43
CA TYR A 496 -5.73 6.81 -12.67
C TYR A 496 -4.41 6.04 -12.72
N VAL A 497 -3.45 6.49 -13.51
CA VAL A 497 -2.13 5.85 -13.60
C VAL A 497 -1.43 5.81 -12.24
N TRP A 498 -1.48 6.91 -11.47
CA TRP A 498 -0.91 6.95 -10.12
C TRP A 498 -1.57 5.92 -9.20
N ILE A 499 -2.91 5.86 -9.19
CA ILE A 499 -3.67 4.91 -8.36
C ILE A 499 -3.29 3.45 -8.69
N LYS A 500 -3.12 3.13 -9.97
CA LYS A 500 -2.76 1.77 -10.41
C LYS A 500 -1.29 1.40 -10.18
N THR A 501 -0.38 2.37 -10.05
CA THR A 501 1.06 2.13 -9.92
C THR A 501 1.62 2.54 -8.57
N MET A 502 1.56 3.83 -8.23
CA MET A 502 2.25 4.39 -7.07
C MET A 502 1.47 4.22 -5.76
N LEU A 503 0.13 4.36 -5.80
CA LEU A 503 -0.68 4.25 -4.59
C LEU A 503 -0.55 2.84 -4.00
N GLU A 504 -0.86 1.83 -4.78
CA GLU A 504 -0.78 0.43 -4.34
C GLU A 504 0.66 -0.02 -4.16
N GLY A 505 1.49 0.23 -5.17
CA GLY A 505 2.86 -0.24 -5.20
C GLY A 505 3.80 0.42 -4.19
N GLN A 506 3.51 1.60 -3.69
CA GLN A 506 4.37 2.35 -2.76
C GLN A 506 3.63 2.80 -1.51
N ILE A 507 2.64 3.68 -1.66
CA ILE A 507 2.03 4.41 -0.54
C ILE A 507 1.33 3.45 0.43
N LEU A 508 0.51 2.53 -0.08
CA LEU A 508 -0.20 1.55 0.75
C LEU A 508 0.69 0.38 1.21
N THR A 509 1.85 0.19 0.57
CA THR A 509 2.80 -0.86 0.96
C THR A 509 3.76 -0.34 2.03
N TRP A 510 4.86 0.31 1.66
CA TRP A 510 5.89 0.73 2.61
C TRP A 510 5.53 2.01 3.38
N GLY A 511 4.60 2.81 2.89
CA GLY A 511 4.05 3.97 3.56
C GLY A 511 2.79 3.70 4.39
N GLY A 512 2.23 2.49 4.33
CA GLY A 512 0.96 2.11 4.96
C GLY A 512 1.02 0.75 5.66
N ASP A 513 0.20 -0.19 5.22
CA ASP A 513 -0.10 -1.46 5.89
C ASP A 513 1.15 -2.23 6.38
N ARG A 514 2.22 -2.31 5.57
CA ARG A 514 3.37 -3.14 5.91
C ARG A 514 4.13 -2.63 7.13
N VAL A 515 4.40 -1.34 7.20
CA VAL A 515 5.15 -0.75 8.30
C VAL A 515 4.29 -0.56 9.56
N ASP A 516 2.99 -0.37 9.40
CA ASP A 516 2.07 -0.29 10.52
C ASP A 516 1.84 -1.68 11.14
N MET A 517 1.55 -2.68 10.31
CA MET A 517 1.36 -4.06 10.76
C MET A 517 2.64 -4.72 11.27
N ALA A 518 3.83 -4.24 10.89
CA ALA A 518 5.09 -4.66 11.49
C ALA A 518 5.08 -4.58 13.03
N ASN A 519 4.30 -3.66 13.58
CA ASN A 519 4.12 -3.44 15.02
C ASN A 519 2.67 -3.64 15.48
N SER A 520 1.88 -4.45 14.75
CA SER A 520 0.48 -4.76 15.08
C SER A 520 -0.40 -3.51 15.18
N ARG A 521 -0.24 -2.56 14.26
CA ARG A 521 -1.06 -1.33 14.18
C ARG A 521 -1.90 -1.35 12.91
N GLU A 522 -3.17 -1.00 13.05
CA GLU A 522 -4.08 -0.85 11.92
C GLU A 522 -4.13 0.60 11.48
N ALA A 523 -3.63 0.87 10.27
CA ALA A 523 -3.85 2.15 9.60
C ALA A 523 -5.17 2.12 8.82
N ARG A 524 -6.00 3.18 8.98
CA ARG A 524 -7.32 3.36 8.35
C ARG A 524 -7.30 4.62 7.48
N PRO A 525 -7.00 4.51 6.17
CA PRO A 525 -7.00 5.65 5.25
C PRO A 525 -8.42 6.06 4.86
N ALA A 526 -8.99 7.05 5.56
CA ALA A 526 -10.38 7.46 5.36
C ALA A 526 -10.67 8.02 3.97
N PHE A 527 -9.67 8.62 3.30
CA PHE A 527 -9.84 9.10 1.93
C PHE A 527 -10.07 7.99 0.90
N LEU A 528 -9.64 6.77 1.19
CA LEU A 528 -9.86 5.61 0.31
C LEU A 528 -11.20 4.89 0.55
N GLU A 529 -12.16 5.56 1.16
CA GLU A 529 -13.54 5.11 1.21
C GLU A 529 -14.18 5.25 -0.17
N HIS A 530 -14.81 4.18 -0.69
CA HIS A 530 -15.25 4.16 -2.09
C HIS A 530 -16.42 5.09 -2.43
N HIS A 531 -17.29 5.45 -1.46
CA HIS A 531 -18.31 6.47 -1.68
C HIS A 531 -17.69 7.87 -1.72
N LEU A 532 -16.66 8.14 -0.90
CA LEU A 532 -15.88 9.37 -1.03
C LEU A 532 -15.13 9.41 -2.36
N ALA A 533 -14.53 8.29 -2.78
CA ALA A 533 -13.89 8.21 -4.09
C ALA A 533 -14.88 8.48 -5.23
N ALA A 534 -16.12 7.90 -5.14
CA ALA A 534 -17.17 8.18 -6.10
C ALA A 534 -17.56 9.67 -6.15
N ALA A 535 -17.60 10.34 -5.00
CA ALA A 535 -17.84 11.80 -4.96
C ALA A 535 -16.63 12.58 -5.53
N ALA A 536 -15.41 12.19 -5.21
CA ALA A 536 -14.18 12.86 -5.64
C ALA A 536 -13.97 12.81 -7.17
N VAL A 537 -14.22 11.64 -7.81
CA VAL A 537 -14.06 11.52 -9.27
C VAL A 537 -15.08 12.36 -10.06
N GLN A 538 -16.23 12.68 -9.46
CA GLN A 538 -17.21 13.57 -10.07
C GLN A 538 -16.79 15.06 -10.02
N VAL A 539 -15.88 15.43 -9.12
CA VAL A 539 -15.39 16.81 -9.05
C VAL A 539 -14.67 17.17 -10.36
N PRO A 540 -15.02 18.28 -11.03
CA PRO A 540 -14.33 18.72 -12.23
C PRO A 540 -12.82 18.93 -11.99
N PRO A 541 -11.96 18.66 -12.98
CA PRO A 541 -10.51 18.86 -12.85
C PRO A 541 -10.11 20.26 -12.35
N GLU A 542 -10.79 21.30 -12.85
CA GLU A 542 -10.59 22.69 -12.49
C GLU A 542 -11.01 23.06 -11.06
N LEU A 543 -11.79 22.21 -10.39
CA LEU A 543 -12.11 22.31 -8.96
C LEU A 543 -11.25 21.42 -8.08
N ARG A 544 -10.53 20.47 -8.65
CA ARG A 544 -9.48 19.72 -7.93
C ARG A 544 -8.19 20.54 -7.88
N ILE A 545 -7.80 21.15 -9.01
CA ILE A 545 -6.68 22.11 -9.11
C ILE A 545 -7.21 23.40 -9.68
N LYS A 546 -7.45 24.42 -8.82
CA LYS A 546 -7.99 25.72 -9.22
C LYS A 546 -6.88 26.77 -9.23
N GLY A 547 -6.45 27.18 -10.43
CA GLY A 547 -5.31 28.07 -10.58
C GLY A 547 -4.06 27.46 -9.94
N LYS A 548 -3.50 28.11 -8.93
CA LYS A 548 -2.31 27.67 -8.18
C LYS A 548 -2.61 26.72 -7.01
N THR A 549 -3.89 26.51 -6.70
CA THR A 549 -4.32 25.80 -5.48
C THR A 549 -4.70 24.35 -5.80
N GLU A 550 -3.86 23.43 -5.37
CA GLU A 550 -4.17 22.01 -5.36
C GLU A 550 -5.18 21.65 -4.27
N LYS A 551 -5.92 20.55 -4.47
CA LYS A 551 -6.98 20.07 -3.55
C LYS A 551 -8.02 21.14 -3.23
N TYR A 552 -8.33 22.02 -4.17
CA TYR A 552 -9.18 23.18 -3.91
C TYR A 552 -10.52 22.78 -3.28
N VAL A 553 -11.25 21.84 -3.87
CA VAL A 553 -12.53 21.38 -3.33
C VAL A 553 -12.41 20.81 -1.91
N LEU A 554 -11.31 20.10 -1.59
CA LEU A 554 -11.08 19.60 -0.24
C LEU A 554 -10.80 20.73 0.76
N ARG A 555 -10.00 21.74 0.36
CA ARG A 555 -9.75 22.94 1.18
C ARG A 555 -11.05 23.65 1.52
N GLU A 556 -11.91 23.87 0.55
CA GLU A 556 -13.23 24.50 0.75
C GLU A 556 -14.16 23.58 1.57
N ALA A 557 -14.14 22.27 1.33
CA ALA A 557 -14.91 21.31 2.12
C ALA A 557 -14.52 21.32 3.61
N MET A 558 -13.27 21.62 3.93
CA MET A 558 -12.77 21.71 5.30
C MET A 558 -12.77 23.14 5.86
N ALA A 559 -13.36 24.10 5.15
CA ALA A 559 -13.43 25.49 5.61
C ALA A 559 -14.09 25.59 7.00
N GLY A 560 -13.44 26.33 7.91
CA GLY A 560 -13.87 26.52 9.29
C GLY A 560 -13.48 25.38 10.27
N LEU A 561 -12.86 24.28 9.77
CA LEU A 561 -12.39 23.18 10.61
C LEU A 561 -10.89 23.25 10.88
N LEU A 562 -10.12 23.80 9.96
CA LEU A 562 -8.66 23.81 9.98
C LEU A 562 -8.11 25.19 10.34
N PRO A 563 -6.92 25.29 10.98
CA PRO A 563 -6.18 26.53 11.14
C PRO A 563 -5.91 27.26 9.81
N GLU A 564 -5.84 28.60 9.83
CA GLU A 564 -5.71 29.42 8.63
C GLU A 564 -4.44 29.13 7.83
N VAL A 565 -3.35 28.75 8.49
CA VAL A 565 -2.07 28.39 7.86
C VAL A 565 -2.22 27.28 6.83
N LEU A 566 -3.13 26.31 7.08
CA LEU A 566 -3.35 25.16 6.21
C LEU A 566 -4.07 25.50 4.89
N TYR A 567 -4.84 26.58 4.85
CA TYR A 567 -5.49 27.04 3.62
C TYR A 567 -4.53 27.78 2.67
N LYS A 568 -3.45 28.33 3.21
CA LYS A 568 -2.47 29.13 2.46
C LYS A 568 -1.21 28.35 2.09
N ARG A 569 -0.95 27.23 2.80
CA ARG A 569 0.25 26.44 2.61
C ARG A 569 0.14 25.60 1.34
N GLU A 570 1.20 25.61 0.53
CA GLU A 570 1.35 24.65 -0.57
C GLU A 570 1.64 23.24 -0.05
N LYS A 571 1.26 22.24 -0.85
CA LYS A 571 1.56 20.84 -0.52
C LYS A 571 3.08 20.63 -0.44
N PHE A 572 3.52 20.18 0.73
CA PHE A 572 4.84 19.59 0.92
C PHE A 572 4.67 18.09 1.04
N ALA A 573 5.37 17.33 0.19
CA ALA A 573 5.36 15.88 0.31
C ALA A 573 6.10 15.49 1.59
N PHE A 574 5.47 14.69 2.43
CA PHE A 574 6.12 14.16 3.63
C PHE A 574 7.23 13.20 3.21
N MET A 575 8.47 13.60 3.43
CA MET A 575 9.69 12.85 3.08
C MET A 575 10.69 12.94 4.21
N ALA A 576 11.53 11.91 4.37
CA ALA A 576 12.71 12.00 5.22
C ALA A 576 13.83 12.74 4.50
N PRO A 577 14.70 13.49 5.21
CA PRO A 577 15.84 14.17 4.60
C PRO A 577 16.73 13.20 3.79
N PRO A 578 17.27 13.59 2.61
CA PRO A 578 18.20 12.76 1.84
C PRO A 578 19.46 12.42 2.64
N ALA A 579 20.10 11.28 2.34
CA ALA A 579 21.26 10.80 3.13
C ALA A 579 22.46 11.75 3.08
N HIS A 580 22.78 12.27 1.90
CA HIS A 580 23.94 13.15 1.70
C HIS A 580 23.82 14.52 2.40
N THR A 581 22.59 14.94 2.81
CA THR A 581 22.37 16.24 3.48
C THR A 581 22.78 16.24 4.95
N GLU A 582 22.95 15.06 5.57
CA GLU A 582 23.31 14.89 6.97
C GLU A 582 24.54 13.98 7.10
N PRO A 583 25.69 14.47 7.62
CA PRO A 583 26.94 13.69 7.67
C PRO A 583 26.81 12.35 8.43
N GLU A 584 26.06 12.33 9.54
CA GLU A 584 25.86 11.10 10.32
C GLU A 584 25.02 10.08 9.54
N LYS A 585 23.96 10.54 8.88
CA LYS A 585 23.08 9.71 8.05
C LYS A 585 23.83 9.10 6.86
N TRP A 586 24.65 9.93 6.19
CA TRP A 586 25.53 9.49 5.11
C TRP A 586 26.54 8.43 5.57
N ALA A 587 27.17 8.64 6.75
CA ALA A 587 28.10 7.67 7.31
C ALA A 587 27.43 6.31 7.61
N GLN A 588 26.18 6.32 8.12
CA GLN A 588 25.42 5.08 8.36
C GLN A 588 25.06 4.36 7.05
N MET A 589 24.66 5.10 6.01
CA MET A 589 24.39 4.51 4.69
C MET A 589 25.67 3.88 4.10
N LYS A 590 26.84 4.56 4.20
CA LYS A 590 28.11 3.99 3.77
C LYS A 590 28.48 2.72 4.54
N GLN A 591 28.24 2.68 5.85
CA GLN A 591 28.47 1.48 6.64
C GLN A 591 27.62 0.30 6.15
N LEU A 592 26.33 0.52 5.86
CA LEU A 592 25.49 -0.52 5.25
C LEU A 592 25.99 -0.91 3.85
N ALA A 593 26.50 0.04 3.08
CA ALA A 593 27.07 -0.25 1.77
C ALA A 593 28.34 -1.12 1.88
N ASP A 594 29.19 -0.89 2.88
CA ASP A 594 30.35 -1.75 3.15
C ASP A 594 29.94 -3.19 3.48
N ASP A 595 28.79 -3.39 4.17
CA ASP A 595 28.28 -4.71 4.55
C ASP A 595 27.55 -5.43 3.42
N TYR A 596 26.77 -4.71 2.61
CA TYR A 596 25.84 -5.28 1.63
C TYR A 596 26.26 -5.08 0.15
N LEU A 597 27.08 -4.07 -0.13
CA LEU A 597 27.54 -3.74 -1.49
C LEU A 597 29.05 -3.93 -1.64
N SER A 598 29.72 -4.65 -0.72
CA SER A 598 31.08 -5.13 -0.91
C SER A 598 31.17 -6.11 -2.08
N ASP A 599 32.36 -6.26 -2.66
CA ASP A 599 32.56 -7.21 -3.77
C ASP A 599 32.14 -8.63 -3.39
N GLU A 600 32.44 -9.04 -2.17
CA GLU A 600 32.08 -10.37 -1.63
C GLU A 600 30.57 -10.54 -1.51
N ALA A 601 29.86 -9.51 -1.02
CA ALA A 601 28.41 -9.55 -0.87
C ALA A 601 27.70 -9.58 -2.23
N ILE A 602 28.20 -8.79 -3.20
CA ILE A 602 27.68 -8.75 -4.58
C ILE A 602 27.90 -10.11 -5.25
N ASP A 603 29.09 -10.68 -5.16
CA ASP A 603 29.40 -12.01 -5.74
C ASP A 603 28.54 -13.12 -5.12
N ALA A 604 28.30 -13.07 -3.82
CA ALA A 604 27.49 -14.07 -3.12
C ALA A 604 26.01 -14.06 -3.55
N ALA A 605 25.48 -12.88 -3.86
CA ALA A 605 24.09 -12.74 -4.31
C ALA A 605 23.95 -12.94 -5.83
N GLY A 606 24.94 -12.53 -6.63
CA GLY A 606 24.94 -12.65 -8.08
C GLY A 606 23.92 -11.77 -8.80
N LEU A 607 23.41 -10.72 -8.16
CA LEU A 607 22.33 -9.86 -8.70
C LEU A 607 22.86 -8.58 -9.33
N LEU A 608 23.93 -8.01 -8.80
CA LEU A 608 24.43 -6.68 -9.11
C LEU A 608 25.79 -6.71 -9.81
N SER A 609 26.12 -5.61 -10.51
CA SER A 609 27.43 -5.35 -11.13
C SER A 609 28.32 -4.61 -10.17
N LYS A 610 29.50 -5.18 -9.83
CA LYS A 610 30.51 -4.50 -8.99
C LYS A 610 31.00 -3.19 -9.64
N GLU A 611 31.20 -3.22 -10.95
CA GLU A 611 31.64 -2.05 -11.73
C GLU A 611 30.58 -0.96 -11.70
N GLY A 612 29.30 -1.33 -11.90
CA GLY A 612 28.17 -0.39 -11.86
C GLY A 612 27.99 0.26 -10.48
N VAL A 613 28.07 -0.54 -9.41
CA VAL A 613 27.99 -0.02 -8.03
C VAL A 613 29.15 0.93 -7.72
N ARG A 614 30.38 0.57 -8.07
CA ARG A 614 31.54 1.46 -7.87
C ARG A 614 31.43 2.76 -8.66
N ALA A 615 30.97 2.68 -9.92
CA ALA A 615 30.77 3.87 -10.76
C ALA A 615 29.70 4.81 -10.17
N LEU A 616 28.62 4.26 -9.61
CA LEU A 616 27.58 5.04 -8.93
C LEU A 616 28.13 5.83 -7.73
N PHE A 617 28.90 5.17 -6.84
CA PHE A 617 29.52 5.84 -5.69
C PHE A 617 30.57 6.87 -6.12
N ALA A 618 31.39 6.56 -7.14
CA ALA A 618 32.39 7.51 -7.67
C ALA A 618 31.70 8.77 -8.23
N ARG A 619 30.57 8.63 -8.94
CA ARG A 619 29.77 9.76 -9.43
C ARG A 619 29.12 10.54 -8.29
N HIS A 620 28.60 9.86 -7.26
CA HIS A 620 28.02 10.51 -6.10
C HIS A 620 29.01 11.40 -5.36
N ASP A 621 30.26 10.92 -5.20
CA ASP A 621 31.35 11.65 -4.50
C ASP A 621 32.02 12.72 -5.38
N ASP A 622 31.68 12.80 -6.69
CA ASP A 622 32.27 13.81 -7.61
C ASP A 622 31.78 15.22 -7.24
N PRO A 623 32.69 16.19 -7.05
CA PRO A 623 32.34 17.58 -6.73
C PRO A 623 31.48 18.30 -7.76
N VAL A 624 31.44 17.84 -9.02
CA VAL A 624 30.59 18.44 -10.07
C VAL A 624 29.17 17.96 -10.05
N THR A 625 28.89 16.87 -9.33
CA THR A 625 27.52 16.30 -9.19
C THR A 625 26.63 17.25 -8.39
N THR A 626 25.48 17.55 -8.95
CA THR A 626 24.50 18.46 -8.34
C THR A 626 23.75 17.78 -7.17
N ASP A 627 23.16 18.58 -6.28
CA ASP A 627 22.34 18.03 -5.17
C ASP A 627 21.14 17.25 -5.67
N ALA A 628 20.50 17.68 -6.77
CA ALA A 628 19.38 16.94 -7.38
C ALA A 628 19.80 15.55 -7.89
N GLU A 629 20.98 15.46 -8.53
CA GLU A 629 21.56 14.17 -8.95
C GLU A 629 21.92 13.29 -7.73
N ARG A 630 22.42 13.88 -6.64
CA ARG A 630 22.69 13.14 -5.39
C ARG A 630 21.41 12.59 -4.76
N VAL A 631 20.30 13.33 -4.77
CA VAL A 631 19.01 12.83 -4.30
C VAL A 631 18.57 11.58 -5.08
N GLN A 632 18.73 11.59 -6.41
CA GLN A 632 18.43 10.41 -7.24
C GLN A 632 19.38 9.25 -6.93
N MET A 633 20.69 9.52 -6.79
CA MET A 633 21.66 8.48 -6.47
C MET A 633 21.47 7.92 -5.06
N ASP A 634 21.09 8.72 -4.06
CA ASP A 634 20.68 8.23 -2.74
C ASP A 634 19.53 7.24 -2.84
N ALA A 635 18.52 7.53 -3.69
CA ALA A 635 17.42 6.62 -3.92
C ALA A 635 17.88 5.30 -4.56
N VAL A 636 18.73 5.36 -5.56
CA VAL A 636 19.30 4.17 -6.22
C VAL A 636 20.15 3.36 -5.24
N ILE A 637 21.00 3.99 -4.42
CA ILE A 637 21.80 3.29 -3.40
C ILE A 637 20.87 2.58 -2.39
N ASN A 638 19.80 3.25 -1.93
CA ASN A 638 18.82 2.62 -1.05
C ASN A 638 18.17 1.39 -1.70
N HIS A 639 17.89 1.44 -3.01
CA HIS A 639 17.35 0.28 -3.73
C HIS A 639 18.38 -0.85 -3.84
N LEU A 640 19.66 -0.55 -4.12
CA LEU A 640 20.73 -1.55 -4.18
C LEU A 640 20.90 -2.25 -2.82
N LEU A 641 20.94 -1.48 -1.73
CA LEU A 641 20.93 -2.01 -0.36
C LEU A 641 19.71 -2.90 -0.14
N GLY A 642 18.53 -2.41 -0.55
CA GLY A 642 17.28 -3.13 -0.41
C GLY A 642 17.27 -4.47 -1.15
N VAL A 643 17.74 -4.53 -2.38
CA VAL A 643 17.82 -5.78 -3.17
C VAL A 643 18.73 -6.80 -2.48
N GLN A 644 19.90 -6.38 -2.00
CA GLN A 644 20.83 -7.26 -1.30
C GLN A 644 20.28 -7.78 0.04
N MET A 645 19.62 -6.89 0.80
CA MET A 645 18.95 -7.26 2.06
C MET A 645 17.81 -8.26 1.81
N LEU A 646 16.95 -8.01 0.81
CA LEU A 646 15.87 -8.90 0.43
C LEU A 646 16.39 -10.27 -0.04
N HIS A 647 17.49 -10.29 -0.80
CA HIS A 647 18.16 -11.54 -1.18
C HIS A 647 18.61 -12.33 0.05
N ARG A 648 19.30 -11.67 0.97
CA ARG A 648 19.77 -12.31 2.21
C ARG A 648 18.64 -12.89 3.04
N MET A 649 17.52 -12.13 3.17
CA MET A 649 16.39 -12.50 4.01
C MET A 649 15.50 -13.59 3.41
N PHE A 650 15.24 -13.54 2.10
CA PHE A 650 14.20 -14.36 1.48
C PHE A 650 14.74 -15.41 0.50
N VAL A 651 15.91 -15.19 -0.10
CA VAL A 651 16.48 -16.12 -1.07
C VAL A 651 17.53 -17.01 -0.39
N ALA A 652 18.51 -16.40 0.28
CA ALA A 652 19.61 -17.13 0.92
C ALA A 652 19.21 -17.77 2.25
N ALA A 653 18.29 -17.18 3.02
CA ALA A 653 17.85 -17.70 4.30
C ALA A 653 16.90 -18.89 4.16
N ASP A 654 16.86 -19.76 5.18
CA ASP A 654 15.87 -20.85 5.29
C ASP A 654 14.58 -20.33 5.94
N VAL A 655 13.72 -19.67 5.14
CA VAL A 655 12.45 -19.10 5.61
C VAL A 655 11.50 -20.17 6.18
N PRO A 656 11.39 -21.39 5.63
CA PRO A 656 10.63 -22.47 6.25
C PRO A 656 11.11 -22.83 7.67
N ALA A 657 12.44 -22.85 7.90
CA ALA A 657 12.99 -23.07 9.24
C ALA A 657 12.67 -21.92 10.19
N GLN A 658 12.84 -20.67 9.75
CA GLN A 658 12.48 -19.48 10.53
C GLN A 658 11.00 -19.49 10.93
N ALA A 659 10.10 -19.86 10.02
CA ALA A 659 8.66 -19.96 10.31
C ALA A 659 8.36 -21.00 11.41
N ARG A 660 9.06 -22.13 11.39
CA ARG A 660 8.97 -23.19 12.40
C ARG A 660 9.51 -22.72 13.75
N GLU A 661 10.70 -22.10 13.75
CA GLU A 661 11.30 -21.54 14.96
C GLU A 661 10.40 -20.47 15.60
N GLN A 662 9.76 -19.63 14.79
CA GLN A 662 8.81 -18.64 15.26
C GLN A 662 7.57 -19.31 15.88
N ALA A 663 7.03 -20.36 15.27
CA ALA A 663 5.90 -21.11 15.83
C ALA A 663 6.28 -21.75 17.18
N ASP A 664 7.46 -22.33 17.30
CA ASP A 664 7.97 -22.92 18.55
C ASP A 664 8.17 -21.84 19.62
N HIS A 665 8.73 -20.67 19.26
CA HIS A 665 8.93 -19.54 20.18
C HIS A 665 7.60 -19.03 20.75
N LEU A 666 6.56 -18.91 19.90
CA LEU A 666 5.22 -18.50 20.30
C LEU A 666 4.44 -19.61 21.03
N GLY A 667 4.92 -20.84 21.03
CA GLY A 667 4.18 -21.99 21.54
C GLY A 667 2.96 -22.35 20.67
N TRP A 668 2.90 -21.88 19.43
CA TRP A 668 1.81 -22.18 18.51
C TRP A 668 1.97 -23.59 17.93
N ARG A 669 0.97 -24.42 18.13
CA ARG A 669 0.98 -25.82 17.71
C ARG A 669 -0.39 -26.25 17.20
N VAL A 670 -0.41 -27.28 16.39
CA VAL A 670 -1.68 -27.92 16.00
C VAL A 670 -2.40 -28.38 17.26
N LEU A 671 -3.58 -27.87 17.50
CA LEU A 671 -4.44 -28.40 18.55
C LEU A 671 -4.92 -29.80 18.09
N MET A 672 -4.49 -30.84 18.79
CA MET A 672 -5.04 -32.18 18.54
C MET A 672 -6.54 -32.13 18.76
N PRO A 673 -7.36 -32.69 17.87
CA PRO A 673 -8.78 -32.83 18.14
C PRO A 673 -8.95 -33.66 19.43
N VAL A 674 -9.66 -33.08 20.40
CA VAL A 674 -10.02 -33.74 21.65
C VAL A 674 -11.06 -34.82 21.36
#